data_59f9dfe9e4e8d3a42ba975efc7937368
#
_entry.id   59f9dfe9e4e8d3a42ba975efc7937368
#
_cell.length_a   1.000
_cell.length_b   1.000
_cell.length_c   1.000
_cell.angle_alpha   90.00
_cell.angle_beta   90.00
_cell.angle_gamma   90.00
#
_symmetry.space_group_name_H-M   'P 1'
#
loop_
_entity.id
_entity.type
_entity.pdbx_description
1 polymer ?
#
loop_
_entity_poly.entity_id
_entity_poly.type
_entity_poly.pdbx_seq_one_letter_code
_entity_poly.pdbx_strand_id
1 'polypeptide(L)'
;MIRSKAVTFVLFTICWLGIKAQEPAVKFQKNSVEYAISWDDKVAQINNLTPEIKINGKWVSAKNFKSIQWVEKQGDRLSEENKYTGDVKYLYLICEGHPTVSNFTIQFEIVKGRPYLVMNSTLQAAKSFTLGGVKLFNSVKENIVLPGKSKDWVIFNESAAAPHVGTIMYPYQLNTKKANAGKYSKGHTGVWLSMLINDAKNYAFSFASISGELWPNNFKWELPENDNFNKLKLSARSSAIYEKEEIVVPQGKQIATDAFLVGFWDQKRPTQTLLETGVIMGQNVRKGKPMRMPEPGWSSWHSYARDISEEKIKSATDFINENLKEYGWNMVQIDGGWWTQPGKYTVNQNFPQGMRNLSNYAAQKNVNYGLHISPLRINPEDKVLKKNPDWMLKSYYKKTIDLNDDEMVTTIGAEYVDTSHPSVAPFLTGRYQQLVEGYKPSFMKWDHHYGALEEGKRKDSTMTFLQAHNKTIRSIRAALPDDLIVTRSMGYLFGALECYDAVRIGNDINHPGIKSEEEPYANLTYGKTLGSIEDDIVEKGLIRFARQVSQNYYVHKNIAICDPDAFFVNPFYTVDEAKTHMTLQAIMGGLFFIGDRLETLPDDRLELLKNKEIMEVNKLGVHAIPLDLFSGIDIPTIWKIETEDRLIITIFNWMDTEVTKTYKYKSDFELNGKGYQLKDLWSKEMVPAHKDRLSLKQAPHSVRIMEFKK
;
A
#
# COMPACT_ATOMS: atom_id res chain seq x y z
N MET A 1 17.15 -6.64 -38.05
CA MET A 1 17.94 -7.32 -36.98
C MET A 1 18.06 -6.35 -35.81
N ILE A 2 17.09 -6.33 -34.95
CA ILE A 2 17.08 -5.49 -33.74
C ILE A 2 17.39 -6.42 -32.57
N ARG A 3 18.56 -6.24 -31.97
CA ARG A 3 18.98 -7.01 -30.79
C ARG A 3 18.16 -6.56 -29.58
N SER A 4 17.37 -7.46 -29.03
CA SER A 4 16.73 -7.29 -27.73
C SER A 4 17.82 -7.19 -26.66
N LYS A 5 17.93 -6.04 -26.02
CA LYS A 5 18.69 -5.92 -24.76
C LYS A 5 17.84 -6.52 -23.68
N ALA A 6 18.26 -7.67 -23.19
CA ALA A 6 17.72 -8.27 -21.98
C ALA A 6 17.96 -7.29 -20.82
N VAL A 7 16.89 -6.83 -20.20
CA VAL A 7 16.95 -6.09 -18.93
C VAL A 7 17.33 -7.09 -17.85
N THR A 8 18.58 -7.04 -17.44
CA THR A 8 19.10 -7.82 -16.34
C THR A 8 18.52 -7.27 -15.04
N PHE A 9 17.64 -8.03 -14.40
CA PHE A 9 17.20 -7.77 -13.04
C PHE A 9 18.42 -7.87 -12.12
N VAL A 10 18.89 -6.74 -11.62
CA VAL A 10 19.92 -6.71 -10.57
C VAL A 10 19.28 -7.19 -9.29
N LEU A 11 19.49 -8.46 -8.97
CA LEU A 11 19.29 -8.99 -7.64
C LEU A 11 20.32 -8.30 -6.73
N PHE A 12 19.85 -7.53 -5.77
CA PHE A 12 20.66 -7.15 -4.61
C PHE A 12 21.09 -8.44 -3.91
N THR A 13 22.26 -8.93 -4.24
CA THR A 13 22.96 -9.89 -3.41
C THR A 13 23.49 -9.12 -2.21
N ILE A 14 22.66 -9.00 -1.18
CA ILE A 14 23.11 -8.49 0.12
C ILE A 14 24.17 -9.49 0.58
N CYS A 15 25.43 -9.10 0.52
CA CYS A 15 26.53 -9.87 1.11
C CYS A 15 26.26 -10.05 2.60
N TRP A 16 25.84 -11.23 2.97
CA TRP A 16 25.69 -11.68 4.34
C TRP A 16 27.06 -11.82 4.99
N LEU A 17 27.52 -10.76 5.64
CA LEU A 17 28.60 -10.88 6.60
C LEU A 17 28.07 -11.63 7.82
N GLY A 18 28.33 -12.92 7.87
CA GLY A 18 28.58 -13.82 9.00
C GLY A 18 27.78 -13.75 10.31
N ILE A 19 26.67 -13.02 10.40
CA ILE A 19 25.85 -12.97 11.61
C ILE A 19 24.71 -13.98 11.41
N LYS A 20 24.71 -15.07 12.20
CA LYS A 20 23.61 -16.04 12.20
C LYS A 20 22.33 -15.36 12.67
N ALA A 21 21.36 -15.19 11.76
CA ALA A 21 20.02 -14.85 12.15
C ALA A 21 19.47 -15.90 13.12
N GLN A 22 18.82 -15.48 14.20
CA GLN A 22 18.20 -16.42 15.13
C GLN A 22 16.97 -17.03 14.48
N GLU A 23 17.01 -18.34 14.27
CA GLU A 23 15.88 -19.09 13.69
C GLU A 23 14.75 -19.19 14.73
N PRO A 24 13.47 -19.05 14.31
CA PRO A 24 12.36 -19.26 15.22
C PRO A 24 12.20 -20.74 15.60
N ALA A 25 11.85 -20.97 16.86
CA ALA A 25 11.49 -22.28 17.38
C ALA A 25 10.02 -22.29 17.81
N VAL A 26 9.26 -23.31 17.39
CA VAL A 26 7.90 -23.57 17.87
C VAL A 26 7.98 -24.55 19.02
N LYS A 27 7.54 -24.12 20.22
CA LYS A 27 7.52 -24.91 21.44
C LYS A 27 6.11 -25.41 21.72
N PHE A 28 5.94 -26.69 21.99
CA PHE A 28 4.63 -27.31 22.23
C PHE A 28 4.76 -28.56 23.13
N GLN A 29 3.63 -28.98 23.71
CA GLN A 29 3.49 -30.28 24.34
C GLN A 29 2.79 -31.25 23.37
N LYS A 30 3.22 -32.52 23.34
CA LYS A 30 2.84 -33.52 22.33
C LYS A 30 1.32 -33.65 22.10
N ASN A 31 0.52 -33.53 23.13
CA ASN A 31 -0.95 -33.71 23.06
C ASN A 31 -1.68 -32.41 23.34
N SER A 32 -1.06 -31.26 23.17
CA SER A 32 -1.65 -29.94 23.39
C SER A 32 -1.80 -29.18 22.08
N VAL A 33 -2.83 -28.40 21.95
CA VAL A 33 -3.00 -27.38 20.90
C VAL A 33 -2.30 -26.09 21.25
N GLU A 34 -1.87 -25.92 22.51
CA GLU A 34 -1.15 -24.73 22.94
C GLU A 34 0.30 -24.78 22.51
N TYR A 35 0.79 -23.67 22.00
CA TYR A 35 2.16 -23.53 21.55
C TYR A 35 2.71 -22.12 21.81
N ALA A 36 4.02 -21.99 21.64
CA ALA A 36 4.71 -20.71 21.67
C ALA A 36 5.70 -20.63 20.51
N ILE A 37 6.06 -19.43 20.11
CA ILE A 37 7.11 -19.16 19.14
C ILE A 37 8.18 -18.34 19.82
N SER A 38 9.44 -18.76 19.71
CA SER A 38 10.58 -18.06 20.33
C SER A 38 11.74 -17.95 19.36
N TRP A 39 12.49 -16.85 19.44
CA TRP A 39 13.72 -16.62 18.68
C TRP A 39 14.98 -16.74 19.54
N ASP A 40 14.84 -16.54 20.79
CA ASP A 40 15.78 -16.87 21.87
C ASP A 40 14.94 -16.92 23.13
N ASP A 41 15.20 -17.88 24.01
CA ASP A 41 14.42 -18.11 25.21
C ASP A 41 14.37 -16.92 26.16
N LYS A 42 15.25 -15.94 25.98
CA LYS A 42 15.37 -14.76 26.83
C LYS A 42 15.05 -13.43 26.13
N VAL A 43 14.94 -13.42 24.80
CA VAL A 43 14.93 -12.17 24.03
C VAL A 43 13.55 -11.89 23.43
N ALA A 44 12.96 -12.81 22.70
CA ALA A 44 11.72 -12.56 21.99
C ALA A 44 10.83 -13.82 21.92
N GLN A 45 9.62 -13.72 22.44
CA GLN A 45 8.68 -14.84 22.48
C GLN A 45 7.24 -14.37 22.29
N ILE A 46 6.44 -15.26 21.66
CA ILE A 46 4.98 -15.17 21.61
C ILE A 46 4.43 -16.43 22.26
N ASN A 47 3.83 -16.31 23.42
CA ASN A 47 3.43 -17.43 24.27
C ASN A 47 1.92 -17.65 24.30
N ASN A 48 1.47 -18.75 24.88
CA ASN A 48 0.07 -19.07 25.19
C ASN A 48 -0.85 -19.03 23.95
N LEU A 49 -0.37 -19.49 22.81
CA LEU A 49 -1.10 -19.47 21.54
C LEU A 49 -2.03 -20.65 21.42
N THR A 50 -3.31 -20.41 21.11
CA THR A 50 -4.34 -21.42 20.88
C THR A 50 -5.11 -21.10 19.62
N PRO A 51 -5.19 -22.02 18.63
CA PRO A 51 -5.97 -21.78 17.42
C PRO A 51 -7.48 -21.89 17.64
N GLU A 52 -8.25 -21.12 16.85
CA GLU A 52 -9.72 -21.13 16.86
C GLU A 52 -10.29 -21.02 15.45
N ILE A 53 -11.46 -21.59 15.23
CA ILE A 53 -12.24 -21.50 13.98
C ILE A 53 -13.60 -20.90 14.29
N LYS A 54 -14.09 -19.95 13.50
CA LYS A 54 -15.44 -19.39 13.61
C LYS A 54 -16.41 -20.25 12.78
N ILE A 55 -17.16 -21.13 13.42
CA ILE A 55 -18.11 -22.06 12.83
C ILE A 55 -19.54 -21.61 13.19
N ASN A 56 -20.39 -21.37 12.19
CA ASN A 56 -21.80 -20.97 12.38
C ASN A 56 -21.92 -19.80 13.38
N GLY A 57 -21.13 -18.75 13.18
CA GLY A 57 -21.12 -17.54 13.99
C GLY A 57 -20.38 -17.65 15.34
N LYS A 58 -19.88 -18.82 15.74
CA LYS A 58 -19.25 -19.05 17.05
C LYS A 58 -17.78 -19.44 16.92
N TRP A 59 -16.90 -18.83 17.74
CA TRP A 59 -15.52 -19.25 17.86
C TRP A 59 -15.41 -20.60 18.60
N VAL A 60 -14.78 -21.57 17.98
CA VAL A 60 -14.53 -22.91 18.47
C VAL A 60 -13.03 -23.11 18.61
N SER A 61 -12.57 -23.39 19.82
CA SER A 61 -11.16 -23.66 20.11
C SER A 61 -10.72 -25.01 19.52
N ALA A 62 -9.49 -25.07 19.04
CA ALA A 62 -8.86 -26.34 18.64
C ALA A 62 -8.79 -27.39 19.77
N LYS A 63 -8.94 -26.98 21.04
CA LYS A 63 -9.09 -27.90 22.20
C LYS A 63 -10.33 -28.80 22.11
N ASN A 64 -11.32 -28.45 21.31
CA ASN A 64 -12.56 -29.21 21.13
C ASN A 64 -12.44 -30.37 20.11
N PHE A 65 -11.26 -30.55 19.53
CA PHE A 65 -10.97 -31.70 18.66
C PHE A 65 -10.58 -32.92 19.49
N LYS A 66 -10.96 -34.12 19.02
CA LYS A 66 -10.75 -35.38 19.77
C LYS A 66 -9.29 -35.86 19.73
N SER A 67 -8.61 -35.62 18.63
CA SER A 67 -7.21 -36.03 18.40
C SER A 67 -6.37 -34.80 18.09
N ILE A 68 -5.20 -34.72 18.71
CA ILE A 68 -4.22 -33.64 18.53
C ILE A 68 -2.86 -34.31 18.31
N GLN A 69 -2.21 -33.96 17.20
CA GLN A 69 -0.91 -34.49 16.83
C GLN A 69 0.01 -33.38 16.34
N TRP A 70 1.28 -33.49 16.71
CA TRP A 70 2.36 -32.68 16.16
C TRP A 70 3.25 -33.57 15.29
N VAL A 71 3.44 -33.17 14.02
CA VAL A 71 4.21 -33.92 13.02
C VAL A 71 5.27 -33.01 12.43
N GLU A 72 6.51 -33.48 12.47
CA GLU A 72 7.65 -32.78 11.86
C GLU A 72 8.03 -33.46 10.55
N LYS A 73 8.35 -32.68 9.51
CA LYS A 73 8.87 -33.16 8.23
C LYS A 73 10.01 -32.23 7.78
N GLN A 74 11.04 -32.83 7.19
CA GLN A 74 12.09 -32.10 6.49
C GLN A 74 11.75 -32.07 4.99
N GLY A 75 12.12 -31.01 4.32
CA GLY A 75 11.95 -30.91 2.88
C GLY A 75 12.63 -29.67 2.33
N ASP A 76 12.70 -29.60 1.03
CA ASP A 76 13.10 -28.39 0.33
C ASP A 76 11.85 -27.60 -0.02
N ARG A 77 11.91 -26.29 0.11
CA ARG A 77 10.88 -25.42 -0.44
C ARG A 77 11.03 -25.38 -1.95
N LEU A 78 10.37 -26.32 -2.60
CA LEU A 78 10.19 -26.29 -4.06
C LEU A 78 9.02 -25.36 -4.38
N SER A 79 9.27 -24.08 -4.54
CA SER A 79 8.37 -23.25 -5.31
C SER A 79 9.10 -22.84 -6.58
N GLU A 80 8.59 -23.28 -7.71
CA GLU A 80 9.06 -22.83 -9.02
C GLU A 80 8.96 -21.31 -9.19
N GLU A 81 8.14 -20.64 -8.37
CA GLU A 81 7.87 -19.20 -8.41
C GLU A 81 8.64 -18.40 -7.34
N ASN A 82 9.11 -19.01 -6.26
CA ASN A 82 9.77 -18.32 -5.15
C ASN A 82 11.23 -18.74 -5.03
N LYS A 83 12.14 -17.80 -5.21
CA LYS A 83 13.61 -17.95 -5.14
C LYS A 83 14.17 -18.26 -3.74
N TYR A 84 13.38 -18.78 -2.82
CA TYR A 84 13.88 -19.31 -1.54
C TYR A 84 14.20 -20.78 -1.68
N THR A 85 15.39 -21.05 -2.20
CA THR A 85 15.99 -22.37 -2.10
C THR A 85 16.65 -22.49 -0.72
N GLY A 86 16.30 -23.49 0.05
CA GLY A 86 16.91 -23.74 1.34
C GLY A 86 16.24 -24.89 2.09
N ASP A 87 16.95 -25.47 3.03
CA ASP A 87 16.40 -26.47 3.94
C ASP A 87 15.22 -25.88 4.70
N VAL A 88 14.07 -26.51 4.61
CA VAL A 88 12.86 -26.11 5.30
C VAL A 88 12.41 -27.20 6.26
N LYS A 89 12.17 -26.82 7.48
CA LYS A 89 11.51 -27.64 8.48
C LYS A 89 10.02 -27.31 8.47
N TYR A 90 9.18 -28.30 8.16
CA TYR A 90 7.74 -28.21 8.27
C TYR A 90 7.29 -28.83 9.58
N LEU A 91 6.52 -28.08 10.34
CA LEU A 91 5.86 -28.56 11.54
C LEU A 91 4.35 -28.41 11.36
N TYR A 92 3.61 -29.46 11.68
CA TYR A 92 2.16 -29.50 11.54
C TYR A 92 1.52 -29.74 12.90
N LEU A 93 0.55 -28.90 13.28
CA LEU A 93 -0.41 -29.19 14.31
C LEU A 93 -1.68 -29.70 13.65
N ILE A 94 -2.00 -30.98 13.84
CA ILE A 94 -3.13 -31.68 13.24
C ILE A 94 -4.19 -31.92 14.32
N CYS A 95 -5.39 -31.37 14.13
CA CYS A 95 -6.52 -31.52 15.04
C CYS A 95 -7.65 -32.25 14.29
N GLU A 96 -8.13 -33.38 14.82
CA GLU A 96 -9.11 -34.24 14.16
C GLU A 96 -10.31 -34.59 15.04
N GLY A 97 -11.41 -34.98 14.40
CA GLY A 97 -12.57 -35.56 15.05
C GLY A 97 -13.58 -34.57 15.62
N HIS A 98 -13.61 -33.32 15.17
CA HIS A 98 -14.69 -32.40 15.46
C HIS A 98 -15.93 -32.72 14.58
N PRO A 99 -17.17 -32.65 15.08
CA PRO A 99 -18.36 -33.09 14.34
C PRO A 99 -18.63 -32.35 13.02
N THR A 100 -18.17 -31.11 12.91
CA THR A 100 -18.39 -30.23 11.74
C THR A 100 -17.15 -30.14 10.86
N VAL A 101 -15.95 -30.14 11.44
CA VAL A 101 -14.67 -30.03 10.75
C VAL A 101 -13.86 -31.29 11.08
N SER A 102 -13.73 -32.21 10.11
CA SER A 102 -13.05 -33.50 10.35
C SER A 102 -11.55 -33.34 10.62
N ASN A 103 -10.91 -32.36 9.96
CA ASN A 103 -9.50 -32.06 10.12
C ASN A 103 -9.27 -30.54 10.10
N PHE A 104 -8.46 -30.06 11.03
CA PHE A 104 -7.94 -28.70 11.08
C PHE A 104 -6.43 -28.78 11.29
N THR A 105 -5.67 -28.44 10.27
CA THR A 105 -4.20 -28.50 10.29
C THR A 105 -3.62 -27.11 10.20
N ILE A 106 -2.68 -26.79 11.10
CA ILE A 106 -1.83 -25.59 11.00
C ILE A 106 -0.46 -26.04 10.57
N GLN A 107 0.06 -25.38 9.55
CA GLN A 107 1.41 -25.56 9.04
C GLN A 107 2.30 -24.40 9.50
N PHE A 108 3.47 -24.76 9.99
CA PHE A 108 4.58 -23.86 10.27
C PHE A 108 5.71 -24.23 9.31
N GLU A 109 6.18 -23.25 8.56
CA GLU A 109 7.29 -23.37 7.63
C GLU A 109 8.47 -22.57 8.18
N ILE A 110 9.50 -23.25 8.66
CA ILE A 110 10.70 -22.68 9.27
C ILE A 110 11.85 -22.83 8.29
N VAL A 111 12.32 -21.72 7.74
CA VAL A 111 13.42 -21.70 6.76
C VAL A 111 14.73 -21.53 7.50
N LYS A 112 15.67 -22.45 7.29
CA LYS A 112 16.98 -22.43 7.93
C LYS A 112 17.74 -21.12 7.66
N GLY A 113 18.29 -20.53 8.71
CA GLY A 113 19.05 -19.28 8.63
C GLY A 113 18.19 -18.03 8.44
N ARG A 114 16.86 -18.12 8.60
CA ARG A 114 15.95 -16.97 8.51
C ARG A 114 15.36 -16.61 9.88
N PRO A 115 15.18 -15.32 10.18
CA PRO A 115 14.64 -14.85 11.47
C PRO A 115 13.11 -14.92 11.53
N TYR A 116 12.45 -15.65 10.61
CA TYR A 116 11.01 -15.75 10.51
C TYR A 116 10.54 -17.15 10.15
N LEU A 117 9.29 -17.42 10.44
CA LEU A 117 8.54 -18.56 9.94
C LEU A 117 7.29 -18.09 9.20
N VAL A 118 6.73 -18.97 8.38
CA VAL A 118 5.47 -18.74 7.68
C VAL A 118 4.41 -19.67 8.25
N MET A 119 3.20 -19.16 8.45
CA MET A 119 2.06 -19.91 8.96
C MET A 119 0.88 -19.86 8.00
N ASN A 120 0.21 -20.97 7.84
CA ASN A 120 -1.11 -21.07 7.22
C ASN A 120 -1.91 -22.20 7.87
N SER A 121 -3.16 -22.38 7.47
CA SER A 121 -3.94 -23.54 7.90
C SER A 121 -4.83 -24.08 6.79
N THR A 122 -5.20 -25.36 6.94
CA THR A 122 -6.22 -26.01 6.14
C THR A 122 -7.29 -26.59 7.05
N LEU A 123 -8.52 -26.64 6.57
CA LEU A 123 -9.65 -27.28 7.25
C LEU A 123 -10.48 -28.09 6.27
N GLN A 124 -10.94 -29.27 6.72
CA GLN A 124 -11.75 -30.21 5.95
C GLN A 124 -13.15 -30.28 6.56
N ALA A 125 -14.16 -29.97 5.78
CA ALA A 125 -15.57 -30.01 6.24
C ALA A 125 -16.09 -31.45 6.38
N ALA A 126 -16.48 -31.86 7.57
CA ALA A 126 -17.22 -33.11 7.81
C ALA A 126 -18.71 -32.97 7.45
N LYS A 127 -19.27 -31.78 7.64
CA LYS A 127 -20.64 -31.38 7.28
C LYS A 127 -20.60 -29.98 6.70
N SER A 128 -21.64 -29.60 5.95
CA SER A 128 -21.81 -28.20 5.53
C SER A 128 -21.94 -27.27 6.75
N PHE A 129 -21.25 -26.13 6.71
CA PHE A 129 -21.30 -25.10 7.77
C PHE A 129 -20.95 -23.72 7.22
N THR A 130 -21.15 -22.66 8.02
CA THR A 130 -20.61 -21.34 7.68
C THR A 130 -19.29 -21.10 8.40
N LEU A 131 -18.29 -20.64 7.65
CA LEU A 131 -16.96 -20.25 8.12
C LEU A 131 -16.85 -18.73 8.15
N GLY A 132 -16.63 -18.15 9.33
CA GLY A 132 -16.48 -16.70 9.51
C GLY A 132 -15.02 -16.26 9.78
N GLY A 133 -14.08 -17.21 9.83
CA GLY A 133 -12.66 -16.91 10.01
C GLY A 133 -11.91 -17.99 10.79
N VAL A 134 -10.59 -17.83 10.80
CA VAL A 134 -9.65 -18.67 11.55
C VAL A 134 -8.67 -17.78 12.30
N LYS A 135 -8.48 -18.00 13.59
CA LYS A 135 -7.38 -17.43 14.36
C LYS A 135 -6.27 -18.45 14.41
N LEU A 136 -5.15 -18.16 13.76
CA LEU A 136 -4.00 -19.05 13.83
C LEU A 136 -3.34 -18.97 15.20
N PHE A 137 -3.28 -17.78 15.78
CA PHE A 137 -3.02 -17.68 17.20
C PHE A 137 -3.97 -16.68 17.89
N ASN A 138 -4.45 -17.09 19.03
CA ASN A 138 -5.22 -16.30 19.97
C ASN A 138 -4.73 -16.58 21.38
N SER A 139 -4.78 -15.61 22.24
CA SER A 139 -4.47 -15.78 23.65
C SER A 139 -5.47 -15.03 24.50
N VAL A 140 -5.87 -15.63 25.62
CA VAL A 140 -6.69 -14.99 26.65
C VAL A 140 -5.86 -14.13 27.61
N LYS A 141 -4.54 -14.30 27.59
CA LYS A 141 -3.57 -13.60 28.44
C LYS A 141 -2.58 -12.82 27.56
N GLU A 142 -1.79 -11.97 28.20
CA GLU A 142 -0.61 -11.40 27.58
C GLU A 142 0.28 -12.50 27.00
N ASN A 143 0.80 -12.27 25.80
CA ASN A 143 1.53 -13.29 25.08
C ASN A 143 2.85 -12.81 24.46
N ILE A 144 3.12 -11.52 24.46
CA ILE A 144 4.36 -10.97 23.91
C ILE A 144 5.38 -10.77 25.05
N VAL A 145 6.56 -11.36 24.89
CA VAL A 145 7.73 -11.10 25.73
C VAL A 145 8.72 -10.30 24.88
N LEU A 146 9.13 -9.14 25.41
CA LEU A 146 9.97 -8.17 24.73
C LEU A 146 11.25 -7.89 25.52
N PRO A 147 12.39 -7.69 24.85
CA PRO A 147 13.58 -7.16 25.49
C PRO A 147 13.43 -5.64 25.75
N GLY A 148 13.77 -5.21 26.96
CA GLY A 148 13.71 -3.79 27.34
C GLY A 148 12.38 -3.34 27.93
N LYS A 149 12.11 -2.03 27.85
CA LYS A 149 10.90 -1.42 28.43
C LYS A 149 9.87 -1.16 27.34
N SER A 150 8.60 -1.41 27.62
CA SER A 150 7.50 -1.21 26.64
C SER A 150 7.38 0.23 26.13
N LYS A 151 7.79 1.22 26.91
CA LYS A 151 7.79 2.62 26.47
C LYS A 151 8.78 2.92 25.34
N ASP A 152 9.75 2.03 25.12
CA ASP A 152 10.77 2.17 24.09
C ASP A 152 10.32 1.51 22.75
N TRP A 153 9.12 0.94 22.73
CA TRP A 153 8.53 0.27 21.58
C TRP A 153 7.46 1.11 20.93
N VAL A 154 7.36 1.02 19.61
CA VAL A 154 6.26 1.57 18.81
C VAL A 154 5.59 0.46 18.01
N ILE A 155 4.29 0.59 17.79
CA ILE A 155 3.49 -0.29 16.95
C ILE A 155 3.29 0.42 15.61
N PHE A 156 3.67 -0.24 14.53
CA PHE A 156 3.31 0.14 13.18
C PHE A 156 2.22 -0.81 12.69
N ASN A 157 1.09 -0.30 12.27
CA ASN A 157 0.00 -1.04 11.67
C ASN A 157 -0.31 -0.50 10.29
N GLU A 158 -0.33 -1.37 9.29
CA GLU A 158 -0.94 -1.03 8.00
C GLU A 158 -2.45 -0.98 8.16
N SER A 159 -3.11 -0.02 7.54
CA SER A 159 -4.54 0.19 7.72
C SER A 159 -5.38 -0.59 6.71
N ALA A 160 -6.55 -1.05 7.15
CA ALA A 160 -7.59 -1.51 6.25
C ALA A 160 -8.32 -0.35 5.57
N ALA A 161 -8.24 0.84 6.14
CA ALA A 161 -8.83 2.00 5.51
C ALA A 161 -7.99 2.37 4.30
N ALA A 162 -8.65 2.54 3.24
CA ALA A 162 -8.06 3.27 2.19
C ALA A 162 -8.33 4.76 2.44
N PRO A 163 -7.35 5.52 2.11
CA PRO A 163 -6.10 5.11 1.50
C PRO A 163 -5.06 4.80 2.58
N HIS A 164 -4.53 3.64 2.52
CA HIS A 164 -3.37 3.04 3.17
C HIS A 164 -2.57 3.97 4.09
N VAL A 165 -3.19 4.45 5.14
CA VAL A 165 -2.53 5.22 6.17
C VAL A 165 -2.16 4.25 7.26
N GLY A 166 -0.92 3.83 7.29
CA GLY A 166 -0.36 3.15 8.43
C GLY A 166 -0.47 4.03 9.68
N THR A 167 -0.51 3.42 10.82
CA THR A 167 -0.45 4.12 12.10
C THR A 167 0.85 3.75 12.81
N ILE A 168 1.56 4.75 13.30
CA ILE A 168 2.69 4.58 14.22
C ILE A 168 2.23 5.08 15.58
N MET A 169 2.25 4.22 16.60
CA MET A 169 1.78 4.57 17.93
C MET A 169 2.58 3.87 19.03
N TYR A 170 2.62 4.47 20.20
CA TYR A 170 3.14 3.80 21.37
C TYR A 170 2.11 2.82 21.96
N PRO A 171 2.51 1.72 22.61
CA PRO A 171 1.58 0.76 23.20
C PRO A 171 0.56 1.39 24.17
N TYR A 172 0.93 2.42 24.93
CA TYR A 172 0.01 3.11 25.85
C TYR A 172 -1.12 3.86 25.15
N GLN A 173 -0.97 4.14 23.84
CA GLN A 173 -1.98 4.82 23.04
C GLN A 173 -3.10 3.87 22.55
N LEU A 174 -2.93 2.54 22.70
CA LEU A 174 -3.92 1.56 22.22
C LEU A 174 -5.33 1.76 22.83
N ASN A 175 -5.42 2.26 24.05
CA ASN A 175 -6.66 2.52 24.76
C ASN A 175 -7.14 3.98 24.63
N THR A 176 -6.45 4.83 23.88
CA THR A 176 -6.81 6.24 23.71
C THR A 176 -7.80 6.45 22.57
N LYS A 177 -8.47 7.64 22.57
CA LYS A 177 -9.30 8.07 21.43
C LYS A 177 -8.50 8.13 20.12
N LYS A 178 -7.20 8.43 20.17
CA LYS A 178 -6.32 8.47 18.98
C LYS A 178 -6.21 7.11 18.29
N ALA A 179 -6.16 6.02 19.05
CA ALA A 179 -6.16 4.65 18.51
C ALA A 179 -7.53 4.25 17.88
N ASN A 180 -8.59 4.98 18.22
CA ASN A 180 -9.95 4.73 17.75
C ASN A 180 -10.47 5.80 16.79
N ALA A 181 -9.64 6.77 16.41
CA ALA A 181 -10.06 7.97 15.67
C ALA A 181 -10.36 7.71 14.18
N GLY A 182 -10.00 6.54 13.64
CA GLY A 182 -10.32 6.19 12.26
C GLY A 182 -11.64 5.45 12.14
N LYS A 183 -12.56 5.94 11.31
CA LYS A 183 -13.85 5.29 11.01
C LYS A 183 -13.66 3.87 10.45
N TYR A 184 -12.49 3.59 9.87
CA TYR A 184 -12.13 2.36 9.18
C TYR A 184 -10.91 1.62 9.74
N SER A 185 -10.10 2.24 10.58
CA SER A 185 -9.02 1.59 11.29
C SER A 185 -9.17 1.84 12.77
N LYS A 186 -9.51 0.79 13.49
CA LYS A 186 -9.16 0.78 14.90
C LYS A 186 -7.65 0.68 14.90
N GLY A 187 -6.94 1.73 15.30
CA GLY A 187 -5.47 1.83 15.25
C GLY A 187 -4.72 0.69 15.94
N HIS A 188 -5.44 -0.14 16.72
CA HIS A 188 -4.93 -1.34 17.33
C HIS A 188 -4.92 -2.59 16.41
N THR A 189 -5.37 -2.49 15.16
CA THR A 189 -5.41 -3.62 14.23
C THR A 189 -4.66 -3.28 12.96
N GLY A 190 -3.56 -4.00 12.70
CA GLY A 190 -2.92 -4.04 11.40
C GLY A 190 -3.66 -5.01 10.49
N VAL A 191 -3.98 -4.57 9.28
CA VAL A 191 -4.54 -5.42 8.23
C VAL A 191 -3.47 -5.56 7.17
N TRP A 192 -3.09 -6.77 6.83
CA TRP A 192 -2.02 -7.07 5.91
C TRP A 192 -0.61 -7.03 6.52
N LEU A 193 -0.26 -5.99 7.30
CA LEU A 193 1.03 -5.85 7.96
C LEU A 193 0.87 -5.21 9.34
N SER A 194 1.63 -5.71 10.31
CA SER A 194 1.84 -5.10 11.60
C SER A 194 3.26 -5.34 12.09
N MET A 195 3.85 -4.36 12.74
CA MET A 195 5.17 -4.48 13.36
C MET A 195 5.18 -3.91 14.77
N LEU A 196 6.03 -4.49 15.61
CA LEU A 196 6.35 -3.95 16.92
C LEU A 196 7.87 -3.66 16.94
N ILE A 197 8.24 -2.41 17.15
CA ILE A 197 9.54 -1.86 16.80
C ILE A 197 10.18 -1.17 18.00
N ASN A 198 11.48 -1.45 18.23
CA ASN A 198 12.36 -0.67 19.10
C ASN A 198 13.54 -0.16 18.27
N ASP A 199 13.43 1.08 17.79
CA ASP A 199 14.41 1.67 16.89
C ASP A 199 15.78 1.83 17.54
N ALA A 200 15.82 2.25 18.82
CA ALA A 200 17.06 2.45 19.56
C ALA A 200 17.89 1.17 19.77
N LYS A 201 17.24 0.00 19.69
CA LYS A 201 17.87 -1.32 19.86
C LYS A 201 17.99 -2.09 18.53
N ASN A 202 17.48 -1.57 17.43
CA ASN A 202 17.36 -2.27 16.16
C ASN A 202 16.58 -3.60 16.30
N TYR A 203 15.49 -3.60 17.05
CA TYR A 203 14.60 -4.76 17.19
C TYR A 203 13.28 -4.53 16.49
N ALA A 204 12.81 -5.54 15.77
CA ALA A 204 11.50 -5.52 15.15
C ALA A 204 10.85 -6.91 15.13
N PHE A 205 9.64 -7.03 15.67
CA PHE A 205 8.70 -8.08 15.30
C PHE A 205 7.95 -7.65 14.05
N SER A 206 7.80 -8.55 13.09
CA SER A 206 7.01 -8.33 11.88
C SER A 206 5.97 -9.43 11.72
N PHE A 207 4.75 -9.04 11.39
CA PHE A 207 3.60 -9.88 11.10
C PHE A 207 3.03 -9.41 9.76
N ALA A 208 3.17 -10.22 8.72
CA ALA A 208 2.84 -9.79 7.37
C ALA A 208 2.12 -10.88 6.58
N SER A 209 0.99 -10.56 5.95
CA SER A 209 0.37 -11.42 4.95
C SER A 209 1.30 -11.60 3.76
N ILE A 210 1.46 -12.84 3.32
CA ILE A 210 2.24 -13.17 2.13
C ILE A 210 1.39 -13.78 1.01
N SER A 211 0.09 -13.90 1.24
CA SER A 211 -0.92 -14.20 0.21
C SER A 211 -2.19 -13.40 0.49
N GLY A 212 -3.09 -13.30 -0.47
CA GLY A 212 -4.32 -12.51 -0.36
C GLY A 212 -5.41 -13.10 -1.25
N GLU A 213 -5.79 -14.36 -0.98
CA GLU A 213 -6.72 -15.10 -1.83
C GLU A 213 -8.06 -15.36 -1.16
N LEU A 214 -8.08 -15.67 0.14
CA LEU A 214 -9.29 -15.99 0.89
C LEU A 214 -9.80 -14.78 1.67
N TRP A 215 -9.06 -14.38 2.69
CA TRP A 215 -9.33 -13.21 3.54
C TRP A 215 -8.02 -12.51 3.93
N PRO A 216 -8.05 -11.22 4.22
CA PRO A 216 -6.88 -10.56 4.79
C PRO A 216 -6.53 -11.16 6.15
N ASN A 217 -5.23 -11.25 6.46
CA ASN A 217 -4.78 -11.51 7.80
C ASN A 217 -4.83 -10.19 8.61
N ASN A 218 -5.41 -10.26 9.78
CA ASN A 218 -5.57 -9.14 10.69
C ASN A 218 -4.78 -9.40 11.98
N PHE A 219 -3.97 -8.42 12.39
CA PHE A 219 -3.11 -8.48 13.57
C PHE A 219 -3.62 -7.47 14.60
N LYS A 220 -4.27 -7.96 15.67
CA LYS A 220 -4.89 -7.09 16.68
C LYS A 220 -4.05 -7.03 17.94
N TRP A 221 -3.69 -5.81 18.33
CA TRP A 221 -3.01 -5.49 19.57
C TRP A 221 -4.00 -5.09 20.66
N GLU A 222 -3.77 -5.54 21.88
CA GLU A 222 -4.57 -5.18 23.05
C GLU A 222 -3.64 -4.97 24.24
N LEU A 223 -3.96 -3.95 25.06
CA LEU A 223 -3.41 -3.75 26.38
C LEU A 223 -4.39 -4.30 27.40
N PRO A 224 -3.96 -5.14 28.36
CA PRO A 224 -4.77 -5.51 29.50
C PRO A 224 -5.15 -4.29 30.34
N GLU A 225 -6.28 -4.35 31.04
CA GLU A 225 -6.93 -3.22 31.71
C GLU A 225 -6.09 -2.52 32.82
N ASN A 226 -4.96 -3.04 33.23
CA ASN A 226 -4.19 -2.56 34.38
C ASN A 226 -2.88 -1.83 34.01
N ASP A 227 -2.85 -1.04 32.93
CA ASP A 227 -1.73 -0.13 32.55
C ASP A 227 -0.30 -0.70 32.63
N ASN A 228 -0.14 -2.00 32.68
CA ASN A 228 1.16 -2.62 32.67
C ASN A 228 1.61 -2.84 31.22
N PHE A 229 2.27 -1.82 30.68
CA PHE A 229 2.77 -1.78 29.30
C PHE A 229 3.69 -2.95 28.91
N ASN A 230 4.16 -3.76 29.86
CA ASN A 230 4.94 -4.97 29.58
C ASN A 230 4.08 -6.19 29.24
N LYS A 231 2.76 -6.03 29.14
CA LYS A 231 1.78 -7.11 28.99
C LYS A 231 0.95 -6.96 27.73
N LEU A 232 1.63 -6.79 26.59
CA LEU A 232 0.96 -6.74 25.28
C LEU A 232 0.35 -8.08 24.93
N LYS A 233 -0.84 -8.03 24.33
CA LYS A 233 -1.53 -9.16 23.74
C LYS A 233 -1.64 -8.94 22.23
N LEU A 234 -1.29 -9.95 21.46
CA LEU A 234 -1.47 -10.02 20.03
C LEU A 234 -2.31 -11.21 19.65
N SER A 235 -3.27 -11.02 18.75
CA SER A 235 -3.95 -12.10 18.05
C SER A 235 -3.81 -11.92 16.53
N ALA A 236 -3.64 -13.04 15.80
CA ALA A 236 -3.64 -13.07 14.34
C ALA A 236 -4.81 -13.91 13.84
N ARG A 237 -5.58 -13.34 12.91
CA ARG A 237 -6.74 -14.00 12.33
C ARG A 237 -6.83 -13.78 10.84
N SER A 238 -7.27 -14.79 10.12
CA SER A 238 -7.72 -14.73 8.74
C SER A 238 -9.24 -14.65 8.73
N SER A 239 -9.81 -13.50 8.43
CA SER A 239 -11.26 -13.25 8.43
C SER A 239 -11.58 -11.99 7.65
N ALA A 240 -12.86 -11.77 7.35
CA ALA A 240 -13.33 -10.46 6.96
C ALA A 240 -12.97 -9.40 8.03
N ILE A 241 -12.73 -8.17 7.60
CA ILE A 241 -12.16 -7.09 8.43
C ILE A 241 -13.07 -6.80 9.63
N TYR A 242 -14.39 -6.74 9.40
CA TYR A 242 -15.39 -6.46 10.42
C TYR A 242 -16.10 -7.71 10.96
N GLU A 243 -15.68 -8.91 10.52
CA GLU A 243 -16.17 -10.21 10.96
C GLU A 243 -17.68 -10.48 10.73
N LYS A 244 -18.31 -9.76 9.80
CA LYS A 244 -19.73 -9.97 9.47
C LYS A 244 -19.94 -10.94 8.31
N GLU A 245 -18.95 -11.08 7.41
CA GLU A 245 -19.02 -12.03 6.32
C GLU A 245 -18.72 -13.46 6.81
N GLU A 246 -19.55 -14.39 6.43
CA GLU A 246 -19.35 -15.82 6.58
C GLU A 246 -19.60 -16.49 5.23
N ILE A 247 -18.78 -17.48 4.87
CA ILE A 247 -18.95 -18.27 3.65
C ILE A 247 -19.51 -19.66 3.96
N VAL A 248 -20.32 -20.20 3.08
CA VAL A 248 -20.76 -21.59 3.14
C VAL A 248 -19.63 -22.51 2.69
N VAL A 249 -19.24 -23.44 3.55
CA VAL A 249 -18.29 -24.51 3.24
C VAL A 249 -19.09 -25.81 3.07
N PRO A 250 -19.23 -26.34 1.85
CA PRO A 250 -19.94 -27.59 1.62
C PRO A 250 -19.24 -28.78 2.28
N GLN A 251 -20.00 -29.82 2.62
CA GLN A 251 -19.44 -31.10 3.09
C GLN A 251 -18.38 -31.62 2.12
N GLY A 252 -17.29 -32.15 2.66
CA GLY A 252 -16.18 -32.68 1.88
C GLY A 252 -15.24 -31.63 1.28
N LYS A 253 -15.58 -30.33 1.38
CA LYS A 253 -14.71 -29.26 0.86
C LYS A 253 -13.55 -29.00 1.80
N GLN A 254 -12.37 -28.79 1.22
CA GLN A 254 -11.19 -28.27 1.91
C GLN A 254 -11.04 -26.78 1.67
N ILE A 255 -10.68 -26.02 2.70
CA ILE A 255 -10.37 -24.59 2.64
C ILE A 255 -8.94 -24.39 3.17
N ALA A 256 -8.15 -23.57 2.49
CA ALA A 256 -6.86 -23.09 2.99
C ALA A 256 -6.97 -21.60 3.35
N THR A 257 -6.40 -21.20 4.48
CA THR A 257 -6.28 -19.78 4.85
C THR A 257 -5.08 -19.14 4.17
N ASP A 258 -5.10 -17.82 4.09
CA ASP A 258 -3.96 -17.05 3.62
C ASP A 258 -2.76 -17.21 4.55
N ALA A 259 -1.58 -17.34 3.95
CA ALA A 259 -0.33 -17.46 4.67
C ALA A 259 0.14 -16.10 5.19
N PHE A 260 0.77 -16.10 6.37
CA PHE A 260 1.43 -14.93 6.91
C PHE A 260 2.78 -15.27 7.55
N LEU A 261 3.67 -14.30 7.51
CA LEU A 261 4.99 -14.33 8.11
C LEU A 261 4.92 -13.85 9.56
N VAL A 262 5.68 -14.51 10.43
CA VAL A 262 5.98 -14.06 11.80
C VAL A 262 7.48 -14.09 11.97
N GLY A 263 8.09 -12.94 12.28
CA GLY A 263 9.54 -12.83 12.39
C GLY A 263 10.00 -11.86 13.47
N PHE A 264 11.24 -12.07 13.95
CA PHE A 264 11.92 -11.16 14.84
C PHE A 264 13.34 -10.88 14.33
N TRP A 265 13.63 -9.60 14.12
CA TRP A 265 14.94 -9.10 13.67
C TRP A 265 15.58 -8.33 14.81
N ASP A 266 16.84 -8.65 15.13
CA ASP A 266 17.57 -8.12 16.28
C ASP A 266 18.87 -7.36 15.95
N GLN A 267 19.17 -7.20 14.66
CA GLN A 267 20.44 -6.60 14.23
C GLN A 267 20.30 -5.67 13.02
N LYS A 268 19.07 -5.46 12.54
CA LYS A 268 18.80 -4.57 11.41
C LYS A 268 17.97 -3.39 11.89
N ARG A 269 18.22 -2.22 11.33
CA ARG A 269 17.31 -1.10 11.55
C ARG A 269 15.89 -1.47 11.17
N PRO A 270 14.89 -1.04 11.93
CA PRO A 270 13.49 -1.34 11.64
C PRO A 270 13.04 -0.92 10.24
N THR A 271 13.58 0.17 9.70
CA THR A 271 13.31 0.59 8.32
C THR A 271 13.82 -0.43 7.29
N GLN A 272 14.97 -1.04 7.51
CA GLN A 272 15.48 -2.11 6.66
C GLN A 272 14.65 -3.39 6.83
N THR A 273 14.21 -3.69 8.05
CA THR A 273 13.33 -4.83 8.34
C THR A 273 12.00 -4.70 7.62
N LEU A 274 11.39 -3.51 7.61
CA LEU A 274 10.15 -3.26 6.89
C LEU A 274 10.34 -3.44 5.38
N LEU A 275 11.45 -2.94 4.82
CA LEU A 275 11.78 -3.12 3.41
C LEU A 275 11.93 -4.61 3.06
N GLU A 276 12.67 -5.39 3.86
CA GLU A 276 12.85 -6.83 3.68
C GLU A 276 11.52 -7.59 3.78
N THR A 277 10.67 -7.20 4.73
CA THR A 277 9.30 -7.73 4.83
C THR A 277 8.51 -7.47 3.55
N GLY A 278 8.60 -6.25 2.98
CA GLY A 278 7.98 -5.90 1.71
C GLY A 278 8.48 -6.75 0.53
N VAL A 279 9.78 -7.05 0.48
CA VAL A 279 10.37 -7.95 -0.52
C VAL A 279 9.75 -9.36 -0.42
N ILE A 280 9.67 -9.90 0.79
CA ILE A 280 9.08 -11.23 1.03
C ILE A 280 7.59 -11.26 0.63
N MET A 281 6.84 -10.23 1.02
CA MET A 281 5.43 -10.08 0.61
C MET A 281 5.30 -10.05 -0.92
N GLY A 282 6.08 -9.20 -1.57
CA GLY A 282 6.00 -9.01 -3.02
C GLY A 282 6.32 -10.26 -3.83
N GLN A 283 7.31 -11.04 -3.42
CA GLN A 283 7.66 -12.31 -4.07
C GLN A 283 6.49 -13.29 -4.11
N ASN A 284 5.64 -13.26 -3.09
CA ASN A 284 4.49 -14.16 -3.00
C ASN A 284 3.24 -13.61 -3.70
N VAL A 285 2.95 -12.30 -3.57
CA VAL A 285 1.71 -11.72 -4.13
C VAL A 285 1.82 -11.35 -5.61
N ARG A 286 3.01 -11.04 -6.12
CA ARG A 286 3.24 -10.69 -7.52
C ARG A 286 3.22 -11.87 -8.48
N LYS A 287 3.46 -13.08 -8.02
CA LYS A 287 3.50 -14.31 -8.84
C LYS A 287 4.39 -14.15 -10.10
N GLY A 288 5.53 -13.48 -9.93
CA GLY A 288 6.48 -13.23 -11.02
C GLY A 288 6.04 -12.20 -12.09
N LYS A 289 4.87 -11.57 -11.95
CA LYS A 289 4.39 -10.58 -12.93
C LYS A 289 5.22 -9.28 -12.85
N PRO A 290 5.69 -8.76 -13.99
CA PRO A 290 6.46 -7.51 -14.04
C PRO A 290 5.57 -6.30 -13.67
N MET A 291 6.21 -5.21 -13.28
CA MET A 291 5.61 -3.91 -13.07
C MET A 291 6.20 -2.92 -14.07
N ARG A 292 5.37 -2.12 -14.72
CA ARG A 292 5.78 -1.14 -15.71
C ARG A 292 5.53 0.26 -15.17
N MET A 293 6.57 1.08 -15.24
CA MET A 293 6.51 2.48 -14.82
C MET A 293 5.83 3.32 -15.91
N PRO A 294 4.78 4.08 -15.59
CA PRO A 294 4.25 5.08 -16.50
C PRO A 294 5.24 6.25 -16.62
N GLU A 295 5.17 6.95 -17.75
CA GLU A 295 5.91 8.18 -17.95
C GLU A 295 5.42 9.28 -16.99
N PRO A 296 6.29 10.20 -16.54
CA PRO A 296 5.88 11.40 -15.83
C PRO A 296 4.88 12.22 -16.65
N GLY A 297 3.89 12.82 -15.98
CA GLY A 297 2.83 13.48 -16.72
C GLY A 297 1.97 14.44 -15.91
N TRP A 298 0.80 14.69 -16.44
CA TRP A 298 -0.20 15.56 -15.87
C TRP A 298 -1.53 14.82 -15.69
N SER A 299 -2.24 15.13 -14.60
CA SER A 299 -3.57 14.58 -14.30
C SER A 299 -4.63 15.67 -14.24
N SER A 300 -5.74 15.47 -14.94
CA SER A 300 -6.79 16.47 -15.06
C SER A 300 -7.62 16.69 -13.81
N TRP A 301 -7.65 15.73 -12.85
CA TRP A 301 -8.57 15.81 -11.71
C TRP A 301 -8.38 17.07 -10.87
N HIS A 302 -7.14 17.33 -10.49
CA HIS A 302 -6.81 18.45 -9.62
C HIS A 302 -6.88 19.80 -10.33
N SER A 303 -6.74 19.81 -11.66
CA SER A 303 -6.86 21.04 -12.46
C SER A 303 -8.30 21.44 -12.71
N TYR A 304 -9.17 20.49 -13.01
CA TYR A 304 -10.51 20.77 -13.52
C TYR A 304 -11.62 19.97 -12.85
N ALA A 305 -11.30 19.00 -11.98
CA ALA A 305 -12.28 18.06 -11.45
C ALA A 305 -13.12 17.43 -12.58
N ARG A 306 -14.44 17.59 -12.54
CA ARG A 306 -15.35 17.10 -13.61
C ARG A 306 -15.57 18.09 -14.75
N ASP A 307 -15.10 19.33 -14.59
CA ASP A 307 -15.20 20.37 -15.62
C ASP A 307 -14.08 20.25 -16.65
N ILE A 308 -13.96 19.06 -17.25
CA ILE A 308 -13.01 18.77 -18.32
C ILE A 308 -13.69 18.77 -19.67
N SER A 309 -12.93 19.13 -20.71
CA SER A 309 -13.40 19.10 -22.09
C SER A 309 -12.30 18.65 -23.03
N GLU A 310 -12.69 18.26 -24.24
CA GLU A 310 -11.75 17.89 -25.30
C GLU A 310 -10.73 18.99 -25.57
N GLU A 311 -11.14 20.25 -25.54
CA GLU A 311 -10.29 21.43 -25.75
C GLU A 311 -9.25 21.57 -24.63
N LYS A 312 -9.67 21.49 -23.36
CA LYS A 312 -8.76 21.55 -22.20
C LYS A 312 -7.69 20.44 -22.25
N ILE A 313 -8.08 19.24 -22.66
CA ILE A 313 -7.14 18.11 -22.78
C ILE A 313 -6.17 18.31 -23.96
N LYS A 314 -6.63 18.85 -25.09
CA LYS A 314 -5.75 19.20 -26.21
C LYS A 314 -4.76 20.28 -25.80
N SER A 315 -5.22 21.35 -25.10
CA SER A 315 -4.37 22.41 -24.59
C SER A 315 -3.27 21.86 -23.65
N ALA A 316 -3.63 21.00 -22.70
CA ALA A 316 -2.64 20.36 -21.82
C ALA A 316 -1.64 19.47 -22.59
N THR A 317 -2.12 18.76 -23.63
CA THR A 317 -1.26 17.94 -24.50
C THR A 317 -0.26 18.80 -25.27
N ASP A 318 -0.72 19.92 -25.83
CA ASP A 318 0.16 20.87 -26.52
C ASP A 318 1.17 21.50 -25.56
N PHE A 319 0.72 21.92 -24.38
CA PHE A 319 1.61 22.52 -23.39
C PHE A 319 2.74 21.56 -22.98
N ILE A 320 2.39 20.29 -22.70
CA ILE A 320 3.42 19.28 -22.38
C ILE A 320 4.37 19.10 -23.54
N ASN A 321 3.87 18.95 -24.77
CA ASN A 321 4.70 18.74 -25.94
C ASN A 321 5.65 19.90 -26.21
N GLU A 322 5.22 21.15 -26.03
CA GLU A 322 5.97 22.35 -26.38
C GLU A 322 6.90 22.80 -25.26
N ASN A 323 6.52 22.64 -23.98
CA ASN A 323 7.22 23.26 -22.85
C ASN A 323 7.92 22.28 -21.91
N LEU A 324 7.45 21.03 -21.83
CA LEU A 324 7.86 20.11 -20.77
C LEU A 324 8.47 18.79 -21.27
N LYS A 325 8.19 18.40 -22.49
CA LYS A 325 8.58 17.09 -23.03
C LYS A 325 10.10 16.86 -23.03
N GLU A 326 10.89 17.88 -23.39
CA GLU A 326 12.35 17.78 -23.38
C GLU A 326 12.95 17.55 -21.97
N TYR A 327 12.16 17.83 -20.92
CA TYR A 327 12.51 17.62 -19.51
C TYR A 327 12.03 16.25 -18.97
N GLY A 328 11.29 15.48 -19.80
CA GLY A 328 10.88 14.13 -19.48
C GLY A 328 9.40 13.94 -19.12
N TRP A 329 8.57 14.98 -19.29
CA TRP A 329 7.13 14.90 -19.12
C TRP A 329 6.48 14.41 -20.41
N ASN A 330 5.71 13.32 -20.36
CA ASN A 330 5.20 12.69 -21.58
C ASN A 330 3.86 11.97 -21.43
N MET A 331 3.06 12.30 -20.43
CA MET A 331 1.74 11.66 -20.19
C MET A 331 0.66 12.69 -19.91
N VAL A 332 -0.52 12.50 -20.50
CA VAL A 332 -1.77 13.20 -20.16
C VAL A 332 -2.77 12.17 -19.64
N GLN A 333 -3.09 12.21 -18.37
CA GLN A 333 -4.09 11.35 -17.75
C GLN A 333 -5.40 12.09 -17.58
N ILE A 334 -6.45 11.62 -18.26
CA ILE A 334 -7.80 12.14 -18.15
C ILE A 334 -8.52 11.42 -17.02
N ASP A 335 -8.84 12.15 -15.97
CA ASP A 335 -9.56 11.66 -14.81
C ASP A 335 -11.08 11.69 -14.99
N GLY A 336 -11.86 11.60 -13.93
CA GLY A 336 -13.33 11.62 -13.97
C GLY A 336 -13.90 12.84 -14.67
N GLY A 337 -15.11 12.70 -15.26
CA GLY A 337 -15.83 13.80 -15.93
C GLY A 337 -15.96 13.67 -17.44
N TRP A 338 -15.33 12.70 -18.09
CA TRP A 338 -15.43 12.51 -19.54
C TRP A 338 -16.61 11.62 -19.98
N TRP A 339 -17.23 10.87 -19.07
CA TRP A 339 -18.38 9.99 -19.38
C TRP A 339 -19.73 10.59 -18.97
N THR A 340 -20.78 10.10 -19.62
CA THR A 340 -22.16 10.48 -19.26
C THR A 340 -22.63 9.86 -17.95
N GLN A 341 -22.18 8.63 -17.66
CA GLN A 341 -22.55 7.86 -16.47
C GLN A 341 -21.42 6.91 -16.07
N PRO A 342 -21.10 6.79 -14.77
CA PRO A 342 -20.15 5.82 -14.28
C PRO A 342 -20.51 4.40 -14.71
N GLY A 343 -19.52 3.62 -15.13
CA GLY A 343 -19.69 2.25 -15.58
C GLY A 343 -20.19 2.09 -17.02
N LYS A 344 -20.79 3.11 -17.63
CA LYS A 344 -21.17 3.07 -19.03
C LYS A 344 -20.05 3.54 -19.94
N TYR A 345 -19.30 4.54 -19.52
CA TYR A 345 -18.15 5.12 -20.23
C TYR A 345 -18.43 5.56 -21.67
N THR A 346 -19.67 6.01 -21.91
CA THR A 346 -20.00 6.76 -23.13
C THR A 346 -19.57 8.20 -22.91
N VAL A 347 -18.88 8.78 -23.86
CA VAL A 347 -18.45 10.17 -23.77
C VAL A 347 -19.62 11.13 -23.59
N ASN A 348 -19.41 12.19 -22.83
CA ASN A 348 -20.40 13.25 -22.66
C ASN A 348 -20.24 14.34 -23.74
N GLN A 349 -21.08 15.37 -23.69
CA GLN A 349 -21.12 16.45 -24.68
C GLN A 349 -19.84 17.30 -24.73
N ASN A 350 -19.01 17.28 -23.69
CA ASN A 350 -17.75 18.03 -23.65
C ASN A 350 -16.64 17.36 -24.48
N PHE A 351 -16.90 16.16 -25.02
CA PHE A 351 -15.99 15.40 -25.87
C PHE A 351 -16.65 15.04 -27.21
N PRO A 352 -16.99 16.05 -28.05
CA PRO A 352 -17.80 15.85 -29.25
C PRO A 352 -17.13 14.97 -30.30
N GLN A 353 -15.81 14.92 -30.38
CA GLN A 353 -15.06 14.06 -31.31
C GLN A 353 -14.68 12.71 -30.69
N GLY A 354 -14.90 12.54 -29.38
CA GLY A 354 -14.70 11.30 -28.65
C GLY A 354 -13.25 10.98 -28.28
N MET A 355 -13.10 10.00 -27.38
CA MET A 355 -11.80 9.63 -26.77
C MET A 355 -10.80 9.08 -27.78
N ARG A 356 -11.27 8.44 -28.85
CA ARG A 356 -10.39 7.95 -29.92
C ARG A 356 -9.66 9.07 -30.65
N ASN A 357 -10.36 10.19 -30.86
CA ASN A 357 -9.74 11.35 -31.49
C ASN A 357 -8.67 11.97 -30.57
N LEU A 358 -8.93 12.09 -29.27
CA LEU A 358 -7.93 12.52 -28.31
C LEU A 358 -6.71 11.60 -28.23
N SER A 359 -6.93 10.29 -28.25
CA SER A 359 -5.84 9.31 -28.32
C SER A 359 -4.98 9.52 -29.58
N ASN A 360 -5.61 9.70 -30.74
CA ASN A 360 -4.90 9.98 -31.99
C ASN A 360 -4.15 11.34 -31.94
N TYR A 361 -4.78 12.37 -31.35
CA TYR A 361 -4.17 13.68 -31.18
C TYR A 361 -2.89 13.63 -30.32
N ALA A 362 -2.97 12.95 -29.19
CA ALA A 362 -1.82 12.76 -28.30
C ALA A 362 -0.72 11.96 -29.01
N ALA A 363 -1.07 10.90 -29.73
CA ALA A 363 -0.13 10.07 -30.50
C ALA A 363 0.61 10.85 -31.59
N GLN A 364 -0.06 11.78 -32.31
CA GLN A 364 0.57 12.66 -33.31
C GLN A 364 1.66 13.54 -32.70
N LYS A 365 1.53 13.89 -31.43
CA LYS A 365 2.51 14.67 -30.65
C LYS A 365 3.48 13.78 -29.89
N ASN A 366 3.40 12.46 -30.04
CA ASN A 366 4.14 11.47 -29.25
C ASN A 366 4.01 11.71 -27.74
N VAL A 367 2.82 12.05 -27.26
CA VAL A 367 2.44 12.16 -25.86
C VAL A 367 1.58 10.96 -25.49
N ASN A 368 1.87 10.31 -24.37
CA ASN A 368 1.09 9.19 -23.88
C ASN A 368 -0.28 9.66 -23.36
N TYR A 369 -1.27 8.77 -23.42
CA TYR A 369 -2.65 9.07 -23.15
C TYR A 369 -3.23 8.06 -22.17
N GLY A 370 -3.80 8.54 -21.06
CA GLY A 370 -4.37 7.73 -20.00
C GLY A 370 -5.81 8.05 -19.67
N LEU A 371 -6.56 7.06 -19.19
CA LEU A 371 -7.96 7.20 -18.79
C LEU A 371 -8.23 6.69 -17.38
N HIS A 372 -9.11 7.39 -16.68
CA HIS A 372 -9.69 6.95 -15.41
C HIS A 372 -10.98 6.20 -15.64
N ILE A 373 -11.17 5.09 -14.90
CA ILE A 373 -12.44 4.36 -14.78
C ILE A 373 -12.66 3.86 -13.35
N SER A 374 -13.90 3.53 -13.02
CA SER A 374 -14.27 2.81 -11.79
C SER A 374 -14.77 1.41 -12.19
N PRO A 375 -13.90 0.40 -12.24
CA PRO A 375 -14.19 -0.86 -12.96
C PRO A 375 -15.30 -1.69 -12.34
N LEU A 376 -15.60 -1.50 -11.07
CA LEU A 376 -16.57 -2.32 -10.32
C LEU A 376 -17.83 -1.53 -9.92
N ARG A 377 -17.96 -0.27 -10.44
CA ARG A 377 -19.15 0.57 -10.19
C ARG A 377 -19.93 0.79 -11.46
N ILE A 378 -21.25 0.67 -11.37
CA ILE A 378 -22.17 0.89 -12.49
C ILE A 378 -23.33 1.75 -11.98
N ASN A 379 -23.82 2.66 -12.83
CA ASN A 379 -25.02 3.42 -12.51
C ASN A 379 -26.22 2.47 -12.40
N PRO A 380 -27.01 2.52 -11.30
CA PRO A 380 -28.21 1.70 -11.14
C PRO A 380 -29.25 1.89 -12.26
N GLU A 381 -29.25 3.06 -12.89
CA GLU A 381 -30.13 3.38 -14.03
C GLU A 381 -29.64 2.78 -15.37
N ASP A 382 -28.47 2.12 -15.39
CA ASP A 382 -27.99 1.40 -16.57
C ASP A 382 -29.01 0.32 -16.98
N LYS A 383 -29.34 0.26 -18.29
CA LYS A 383 -30.35 -0.67 -18.83
C LYS A 383 -30.03 -2.14 -18.48
N VAL A 384 -28.76 -2.49 -18.36
CA VAL A 384 -28.33 -3.85 -18.02
C VAL A 384 -28.64 -4.14 -16.56
N LEU A 385 -28.36 -3.21 -15.65
CA LEU A 385 -28.64 -3.39 -14.21
C LEU A 385 -30.13 -3.37 -13.92
N LYS A 386 -30.90 -2.51 -14.60
CA LYS A 386 -32.39 -2.54 -14.49
C LYS A 386 -32.99 -3.89 -14.85
N LYS A 387 -32.37 -4.59 -15.81
CA LYS A 387 -32.79 -5.97 -16.19
C LYS A 387 -32.24 -7.04 -15.24
N ASN A 388 -31.17 -6.75 -14.53
CA ASN A 388 -30.45 -7.69 -13.67
C ASN A 388 -30.18 -7.05 -12.29
N PRO A 389 -31.21 -6.75 -11.49
CA PRO A 389 -31.04 -6.03 -10.22
C PRO A 389 -30.30 -6.87 -9.17
N ASP A 390 -30.21 -8.19 -9.35
CA ASP A 390 -29.44 -9.10 -8.50
C ASP A 390 -27.93 -9.08 -8.74
N TRP A 391 -27.47 -8.29 -9.73
CA TRP A 391 -26.03 -8.04 -9.93
C TRP A 391 -25.46 -7.01 -8.97
N MET A 392 -26.34 -6.29 -8.22
CA MET A 392 -25.88 -5.27 -7.26
C MET A 392 -25.46 -5.90 -5.95
N LEU A 393 -24.31 -5.45 -5.41
CA LEU A 393 -23.84 -5.87 -4.11
C LEU A 393 -24.79 -5.37 -3.00
N LYS A 394 -25.23 -6.29 -2.13
CA LYS A 394 -26.02 -5.98 -0.93
C LYS A 394 -25.09 -5.87 0.27
N SER A 395 -24.44 -4.70 0.43
CA SER A 395 -23.54 -4.44 1.55
C SER A 395 -24.26 -4.53 2.90
N TYR A 396 -23.55 -5.06 3.91
CA TYR A 396 -24.02 -5.06 5.31
C TYR A 396 -23.93 -3.67 5.97
N TYR A 397 -23.32 -2.70 5.31
CA TYR A 397 -22.97 -1.38 5.85
C TYR A 397 -23.68 -0.20 5.20
N LYS A 398 -24.68 -0.43 4.32
CA LYS A 398 -25.43 0.63 3.62
C LYS A 398 -26.00 1.75 4.53
N LYS A 399 -26.05 1.55 5.85
CA LYS A 399 -26.44 2.56 6.84
C LYS A 399 -25.28 3.15 7.66
N THR A 400 -24.07 2.59 7.55
CA THR A 400 -22.90 2.99 8.36
C THR A 400 -21.78 3.59 7.53
N ILE A 401 -21.84 3.47 6.22
CA ILE A 401 -21.13 4.36 5.30
C ILE A 401 -22.02 5.59 5.12
N ASP A 402 -22.35 6.20 6.21
CA ASP A 402 -22.56 7.61 6.32
C ASP A 402 -21.17 8.25 6.25
N LEU A 403 -20.58 8.06 5.14
CA LEU A 403 -19.62 8.99 4.63
C LEU A 403 -20.44 10.28 4.47
N ASN A 404 -19.91 11.40 4.88
CA ASN A 404 -20.29 12.68 4.31
C ASN A 404 -20.13 12.67 2.77
N ASP A 405 -20.07 11.51 2.20
CA ASP A 405 -20.07 11.01 0.84
C ASP A 405 -21.45 10.58 0.34
N ASP A 406 -22.51 10.79 1.07
CA ASP A 406 -23.85 10.74 0.46
C ASP A 406 -23.92 11.70 -0.73
N GLU A 407 -23.20 12.82 -0.68
CA GLU A 407 -22.97 13.65 -1.86
C GLU A 407 -22.15 12.94 -2.92
N MET A 408 -21.15 12.13 -2.58
CA MET A 408 -20.31 11.47 -3.58
C MET A 408 -20.97 10.21 -4.14
N VAL A 409 -21.71 9.45 -3.35
CA VAL A 409 -22.51 8.30 -3.81
C VAL A 409 -23.70 8.78 -4.63
N THR A 410 -24.42 9.80 -4.20
CA THR A 410 -25.53 10.41 -4.94
C THR A 410 -25.05 11.25 -6.12
N THR A 411 -23.92 11.93 -6.02
CA THR A 411 -23.36 12.76 -7.09
C THR A 411 -22.69 11.93 -8.19
N ILE A 412 -22.12 10.75 -7.88
CA ILE A 412 -21.55 9.84 -8.90
C ILE A 412 -22.62 8.94 -9.48
N GLY A 413 -23.74 8.72 -8.80
CA GLY A 413 -24.85 7.89 -9.29
C GLY A 413 -24.43 6.49 -9.67
N ALA A 414 -23.54 5.86 -8.92
CA ALA A 414 -23.03 4.52 -9.21
C ALA A 414 -22.93 3.66 -7.96
N GLU A 415 -23.32 2.40 -8.10
CA GLU A 415 -23.25 1.39 -7.06
C GLU A 415 -22.32 0.25 -7.43
N TYR A 416 -21.85 -0.50 -6.44
CA TYR A 416 -20.96 -1.63 -6.65
C TYR A 416 -21.72 -2.88 -7.11
N VAL A 417 -21.11 -3.62 -8.02
CA VAL A 417 -21.64 -4.91 -8.47
C VAL A 417 -21.16 -6.04 -7.57
N ASP A 418 -21.98 -7.08 -7.43
CA ASP A 418 -21.59 -8.33 -6.79
C ASP A 418 -20.67 -9.14 -7.69
N THR A 419 -19.38 -9.06 -7.41
CA THR A 419 -18.32 -9.74 -8.15
C THR A 419 -18.39 -11.27 -8.04
N SER A 420 -19.18 -11.82 -7.13
CA SER A 420 -19.43 -13.27 -7.03
C SER A 420 -20.46 -13.75 -8.04
N HIS A 421 -21.30 -12.85 -8.58
CA HIS A 421 -22.32 -13.22 -9.55
C HIS A 421 -21.71 -13.73 -10.85
N PRO A 422 -22.09 -14.92 -11.36
CA PRO A 422 -21.40 -15.57 -12.48
C PRO A 422 -21.43 -14.76 -13.80
N SER A 423 -22.44 -13.91 -13.99
CA SER A 423 -22.58 -13.07 -15.20
C SER A 423 -21.81 -11.74 -15.11
N VAL A 424 -21.38 -11.30 -13.92
CA VAL A 424 -20.78 -9.97 -13.72
C VAL A 424 -19.37 -9.92 -14.31
N ALA A 425 -18.52 -10.89 -14.02
CA ALA A 425 -17.15 -10.91 -14.53
C ALA A 425 -17.09 -10.94 -16.06
N PRO A 426 -17.84 -11.82 -16.79
CA PRO A 426 -17.87 -11.79 -18.25
C PRO A 426 -18.38 -10.47 -18.83
N PHE A 427 -19.42 -9.89 -18.23
CA PHE A 427 -19.97 -8.61 -18.65
C PHE A 427 -18.96 -7.47 -18.55
N LEU A 428 -18.30 -7.34 -17.39
CA LEU A 428 -17.28 -6.31 -17.19
C LEU A 428 -16.08 -6.52 -18.09
N THR A 429 -15.64 -7.76 -18.26
CA THR A 429 -14.54 -8.13 -19.16
C THR A 429 -14.80 -7.65 -20.58
N GLY A 430 -15.98 -7.99 -21.16
CA GLY A 430 -16.35 -7.55 -22.51
C GLY A 430 -16.47 -6.03 -22.63
N ARG A 431 -17.00 -5.36 -21.60
CA ARG A 431 -17.14 -3.89 -21.57
C ARG A 431 -15.79 -3.19 -21.60
N TYR A 432 -14.84 -3.63 -20.80
CA TYR A 432 -13.51 -2.99 -20.73
C TYR A 432 -12.62 -3.35 -21.92
N GLN A 433 -12.76 -4.54 -22.47
CA GLN A 433 -12.12 -4.90 -23.73
C GLN A 433 -12.56 -3.94 -24.86
N GLN A 434 -13.86 -3.74 -25.03
CA GLN A 434 -14.41 -2.81 -26.02
C GLN A 434 -13.94 -1.35 -25.78
N LEU A 435 -13.86 -0.93 -24.51
CA LEU A 435 -13.38 0.41 -24.17
C LEU A 435 -11.91 0.60 -24.57
N VAL A 436 -11.05 -0.34 -24.23
CA VAL A 436 -9.61 -0.26 -24.52
C VAL A 436 -9.36 -0.36 -26.04
N GLU A 437 -10.05 -1.25 -26.74
CA GLU A 437 -9.97 -1.36 -28.20
C GLU A 437 -10.49 -0.08 -28.89
N GLY A 438 -11.57 0.49 -28.37
CA GLY A 438 -12.19 1.70 -28.91
C GLY A 438 -11.36 2.97 -28.65
N TYR A 439 -10.83 3.16 -27.46
CA TYR A 439 -10.18 4.40 -27.03
C TYR A 439 -8.65 4.36 -27.01
N LYS A 440 -8.05 3.16 -26.99
CA LYS A 440 -6.61 2.89 -27.02
C LYS A 440 -5.77 3.70 -26.02
N PRO A 441 -6.10 3.70 -24.72
CA PRO A 441 -5.22 4.28 -23.71
C PRO A 441 -3.96 3.42 -23.56
N SER A 442 -2.83 4.07 -23.27
CA SER A 442 -1.59 3.38 -22.84
C SER A 442 -1.49 3.23 -21.31
N PHE A 443 -2.32 3.98 -20.59
CA PHE A 443 -2.39 4.00 -19.12
C PHE A 443 -3.85 4.03 -18.65
N MET A 444 -4.17 3.29 -17.60
CA MET A 444 -5.48 3.35 -16.96
C MET A 444 -5.40 3.47 -15.46
N LYS A 445 -6.09 4.46 -14.90
CA LYS A 445 -6.36 4.58 -13.47
C LYS A 445 -7.68 3.87 -13.15
N TRP A 446 -7.59 2.73 -12.45
CA TRP A 446 -8.75 1.98 -11.97
C TRP A 446 -9.06 2.41 -10.54
N ASP A 447 -10.18 3.07 -10.36
CA ASP A 447 -10.53 3.71 -9.10
C ASP A 447 -11.70 3.03 -8.38
N HIS A 448 -11.96 3.43 -7.12
CA HIS A 448 -13.10 3.02 -6.31
C HIS A 448 -13.23 1.49 -6.11
N HIS A 449 -12.15 0.82 -5.73
CA HIS A 449 -12.20 -0.62 -5.47
C HIS A 449 -12.81 -1.01 -4.12
N TYR A 450 -12.95 -0.09 -3.18
CA TYR A 450 -13.38 -0.39 -1.81
C TYR A 450 -14.69 -1.12 -1.71
N GLY A 451 -15.73 -0.61 -2.35
CA GLY A 451 -17.05 -1.13 -2.16
C GLY A 451 -17.24 -2.54 -2.70
N ALA A 452 -16.46 -2.94 -3.72
CA ALA A 452 -16.46 -4.31 -4.19
C ALA A 452 -15.74 -5.26 -3.20
N LEU A 453 -14.90 -4.72 -2.32
CA LEU A 453 -14.24 -5.41 -1.23
C LEU A 453 -15.02 -5.31 0.09
N GLU A 454 -16.21 -4.70 0.08
CA GLU A 454 -17.09 -4.66 1.23
C GLU A 454 -17.70 -6.02 1.58
N GLU A 455 -17.86 -6.26 2.87
CA GLU A 455 -18.63 -7.37 3.37
C GLU A 455 -20.12 -7.19 3.01
N GLY A 456 -20.73 -8.20 2.44
CA GLY A 456 -22.11 -8.13 1.97
C GLY A 456 -22.69 -9.49 1.63
N LYS A 457 -24.00 -9.51 1.38
CA LYS A 457 -24.66 -10.71 0.88
C LYS A 457 -24.32 -10.91 -0.59
N ARG A 458 -23.62 -12.00 -0.89
CA ARG A 458 -23.17 -12.36 -2.23
C ARG A 458 -24.07 -13.44 -2.87
N LYS A 459 -24.13 -13.45 -4.19
CA LYS A 459 -24.86 -14.46 -4.97
C LYS A 459 -24.25 -15.84 -4.75
N ASP A 460 -22.92 -15.92 -4.84
CA ASP A 460 -22.18 -17.14 -4.49
C ASP A 460 -21.73 -17.06 -3.06
N SER A 461 -22.51 -17.67 -2.17
CA SER A 461 -22.22 -17.71 -0.73
C SER A 461 -21.01 -18.57 -0.34
N THR A 462 -20.40 -19.27 -1.29
CA THR A 462 -19.19 -20.07 -1.04
C THR A 462 -17.90 -19.28 -1.26
N MET A 463 -18.00 -18.03 -1.76
CA MET A 463 -16.89 -17.14 -2.02
C MET A 463 -16.83 -15.98 -1.03
N THR A 464 -15.63 -15.66 -0.55
CA THR A 464 -15.39 -14.43 0.20
C THR A 464 -15.41 -13.19 -0.74
N PHE A 465 -15.54 -11.99 -0.15
CA PHE A 465 -15.45 -10.75 -0.92
C PHE A 465 -14.12 -10.67 -1.71
N LEU A 466 -13.04 -11.13 -1.11
CA LEU A 466 -11.69 -11.08 -1.70
C LEU A 466 -11.56 -12.07 -2.87
N GLN A 467 -12.06 -13.29 -2.71
CA GLN A 467 -12.08 -14.29 -3.80
C GLN A 467 -12.90 -13.81 -5.00
N ALA A 468 -14.08 -13.26 -4.74
CA ALA A 468 -14.98 -12.76 -5.79
C ALA A 468 -14.34 -11.58 -6.54
N HIS A 469 -13.76 -10.62 -5.81
CA HIS A 469 -12.99 -9.51 -6.37
C HIS A 469 -11.81 -9.99 -7.22
N ASN A 470 -10.95 -10.85 -6.65
CA ASN A 470 -9.75 -11.34 -7.32
C ASN A 470 -10.08 -12.05 -8.63
N LYS A 471 -11.08 -12.93 -8.62
CA LYS A 471 -11.57 -13.62 -9.81
C LYS A 471 -11.99 -12.65 -10.90
N THR A 472 -12.77 -11.63 -10.54
CA THR A 472 -13.29 -10.66 -11.50
C THR A 472 -12.18 -9.78 -12.07
N ILE A 473 -11.29 -9.27 -11.24
CA ILE A 473 -10.15 -8.44 -11.67
C ILE A 473 -9.21 -9.22 -12.59
N ARG A 474 -8.88 -10.47 -12.24
CA ARG A 474 -8.07 -11.35 -13.10
C ARG A 474 -8.72 -11.59 -14.46
N SER A 475 -10.04 -11.80 -14.49
CA SER A 475 -10.81 -11.97 -15.74
C SER A 475 -10.72 -10.71 -16.62
N ILE A 476 -10.93 -9.53 -16.04
CA ILE A 476 -10.83 -8.27 -16.77
C ILE A 476 -9.40 -8.08 -17.29
N ARG A 477 -8.39 -8.19 -16.41
CA ARG A 477 -6.98 -7.93 -16.77
C ARG A 477 -6.46 -8.87 -17.87
N ALA A 478 -6.88 -10.14 -17.84
CA ALA A 478 -6.48 -11.14 -18.82
C ALA A 478 -7.03 -10.88 -20.25
N ALA A 479 -8.08 -10.09 -20.38
CA ALA A 479 -8.67 -9.71 -21.66
C ALA A 479 -8.14 -8.38 -22.22
N LEU A 480 -7.25 -7.70 -21.48
CA LEU A 480 -6.68 -6.42 -21.88
C LEU A 480 -5.24 -6.61 -22.38
N PRO A 481 -4.73 -5.69 -23.23
CA PRO A 481 -3.36 -5.75 -23.73
C PRO A 481 -2.34 -5.84 -22.61
N ASP A 482 -1.30 -6.63 -22.82
CA ASP A 482 -0.22 -6.82 -21.82
C ASP A 482 0.59 -5.54 -21.60
N ASP A 483 0.71 -4.69 -22.60
CA ASP A 483 1.42 -3.41 -22.54
C ASP A 483 0.61 -2.26 -21.91
N LEU A 484 -0.68 -2.45 -21.69
CA LEU A 484 -1.52 -1.48 -20.97
C LEU A 484 -1.06 -1.38 -19.49
N ILE A 485 -0.62 -0.21 -19.10
CA ILE A 485 -0.24 0.08 -17.70
C ILE A 485 -1.50 0.36 -16.89
N VAL A 486 -1.63 -0.30 -15.74
CA VAL A 486 -2.80 -0.14 -14.87
C VAL A 486 -2.38 0.24 -13.46
N THR A 487 -2.85 1.39 -12.97
CA THR A 487 -2.76 1.74 -11.54
C THR A 487 -4.10 1.47 -10.84
N ARG A 488 -4.03 0.97 -9.61
CA ARG A 488 -5.19 0.84 -8.73
C ARG A 488 -5.23 2.01 -7.76
N SER A 489 -6.30 2.76 -7.80
CA SER A 489 -6.60 3.82 -6.85
C SER A 489 -7.74 3.40 -5.93
N MET A 490 -7.79 3.94 -4.72
CA MET A 490 -8.84 3.70 -3.74
C MET A 490 -9.19 2.20 -3.54
N GLY A 491 -8.21 1.42 -3.10
CA GLY A 491 -8.37 0.00 -2.80
C GLY A 491 -7.36 -0.45 -1.74
N TYR A 492 -7.42 -1.66 -1.25
CA TYR A 492 -6.51 -2.18 -0.22
C TYR A 492 -5.18 -2.65 -0.83
N LEU A 493 -4.09 -2.72 -0.02
CA LEU A 493 -2.80 -3.31 -0.43
C LEU A 493 -2.84 -4.85 -0.47
N PHE A 494 -3.97 -5.43 -0.83
CA PHE A 494 -4.14 -6.86 -1.04
C PHE A 494 -5.19 -7.11 -2.13
N GLY A 495 -5.28 -8.34 -2.62
CA GLY A 495 -6.24 -8.76 -3.63
C GLY A 495 -5.78 -8.47 -5.06
N ALA A 496 -5.47 -9.53 -5.82
CA ALA A 496 -5.10 -9.53 -7.23
C ALA A 496 -4.02 -8.48 -7.60
N LEU A 497 -3.03 -8.25 -6.71
CA LEU A 497 -2.00 -7.22 -6.91
C LEU A 497 -1.15 -7.45 -8.15
N GLU A 498 -1.02 -8.69 -8.59
CA GLU A 498 -0.34 -9.06 -9.83
C GLU A 498 -1.03 -8.50 -11.11
N CYS A 499 -2.27 -8.04 -10.99
CA CYS A 499 -3.02 -7.43 -12.10
C CYS A 499 -2.74 -5.93 -12.31
N TYR A 500 -2.00 -5.31 -11.40
CA TYR A 500 -1.71 -3.87 -11.42
C TYR A 500 -0.21 -3.62 -11.52
N ASP A 501 0.17 -2.56 -12.22
CA ASP A 501 1.54 -2.08 -12.26
C ASP A 501 1.83 -1.19 -11.06
N ALA A 502 0.88 -0.32 -10.71
CA ALA A 502 0.99 0.63 -9.61
C ALA A 502 -0.22 0.60 -8.67
N VAL A 503 -0.03 1.08 -7.44
CA VAL A 503 -1.11 1.25 -6.46
C VAL A 503 -1.00 2.60 -5.77
N ARG A 504 -2.13 3.24 -5.52
CA ARG A 504 -2.22 4.45 -4.71
C ARG A 504 -1.82 4.11 -3.27
N ILE A 505 -0.90 4.90 -2.71
CA ILE A 505 -0.33 4.71 -1.38
C ILE A 505 -0.70 5.79 -0.36
N GLY A 506 -1.58 6.68 -0.72
CA GLY A 506 -2.06 7.75 0.13
C GLY A 506 -3.46 8.22 -0.27
N ASN A 507 -4.04 9.13 0.54
CA ASN A 507 -5.28 9.82 0.20
C ASN A 507 -5.09 10.67 -1.05
N ASP A 508 -6.20 11.03 -1.68
CA ASP A 508 -6.17 12.13 -2.63
C ASP A 508 -5.57 13.33 -1.93
N ILE A 509 -4.55 13.87 -2.57
CA ILE A 509 -4.08 15.16 -2.13
C ILE A 509 -5.20 16.14 -2.43
N ASN A 510 -5.63 16.88 -1.43
CA ASN A 510 -6.77 17.73 -1.65
C ASN A 510 -6.47 18.70 -2.76
N HIS A 511 -7.29 18.70 -3.78
CA HIS A 511 -7.22 19.71 -4.81
C HIS A 511 -7.89 20.97 -4.35
N PRO A 512 -7.41 22.10 -4.82
CA PRO A 512 -8.12 23.35 -4.71
C PRO A 512 -9.49 23.19 -5.36
N GLY A 513 -10.54 23.33 -4.60
CA GLY A 513 -11.87 23.47 -5.16
C GLY A 513 -11.89 24.70 -6.06
N ILE A 514 -11.81 24.50 -7.36
CA ILE A 514 -11.90 25.56 -8.32
C ILE A 514 -13.36 25.98 -8.37
N LYS A 515 -13.69 27.11 -7.71
CA LYS A 515 -15.04 27.66 -7.77
C LYS A 515 -15.24 28.55 -9.00
N SER A 516 -14.19 29.16 -9.55
CA SER A 516 -14.27 29.97 -10.76
C SER A 516 -12.94 30.01 -11.51
N GLU A 517 -13.00 30.36 -12.80
CA GLU A 517 -11.80 30.62 -13.60
C GLU A 517 -11.07 31.91 -13.15
N GLU A 518 -11.79 32.84 -12.51
CA GLU A 518 -11.25 34.10 -12.05
C GLU A 518 -10.42 33.98 -10.76
N GLU A 519 -10.70 32.94 -9.94
CA GLU A 519 -9.97 32.68 -8.71
C GLU A 519 -9.57 31.19 -8.60
N PRO A 520 -8.67 30.70 -9.45
CA PRO A 520 -8.36 29.28 -9.56
C PRO A 520 -7.80 28.65 -8.27
N TYR A 521 -7.36 29.48 -7.33
CA TYR A 521 -6.77 29.02 -6.06
C TYR A 521 -7.53 29.52 -4.81
N ALA A 522 -8.63 30.24 -4.97
CA ALA A 522 -9.30 30.95 -3.88
C ALA A 522 -9.93 30.06 -2.79
N ASN A 523 -10.14 28.80 -3.07
CA ASN A 523 -10.74 27.85 -2.12
C ASN A 523 -9.79 26.75 -1.66
N LEU A 524 -8.50 26.98 -1.82
CA LEU A 524 -7.49 26.14 -1.25
C LEU A 524 -7.49 26.28 0.27
N THR A 525 -8.35 25.54 0.94
CA THR A 525 -8.29 25.34 2.39
C THR A 525 -7.04 24.58 2.86
N TYR A 526 -6.10 24.40 1.91
CA TYR A 526 -4.88 23.69 2.12
C TYR A 526 -3.94 24.25 3.04
N GLY A 527 -4.19 25.25 3.41
CA GLY A 527 -3.16 25.49 3.94
C GLY A 527 -2.64 26.56 4.58
N LYS A 528 -3.30 27.12 4.99
CA LYS A 528 -2.76 27.98 6.01
C LYS A 528 -1.82 27.19 6.93
N THR A 529 -1.78 25.86 6.67
CA THR A 529 -0.90 25.06 7.47
C THR A 529 -0.37 23.92 6.65
N LEU A 530 0.89 23.95 6.37
CA LEU A 530 1.66 22.75 6.50
C LEU A 530 1.39 22.12 7.89
N GLY A 531 0.52 22.68 8.67
CA GLY A 531 0.00 22.33 9.96
C GLY A 531 1.07 22.23 11.03
N SER A 532 0.85 22.72 12.20
CA SER A 532 1.69 22.29 13.32
C SER A 532 1.54 20.76 13.46
N ILE A 533 2.62 20.10 13.79
CA ILE A 533 2.65 18.64 14.08
C ILE A 533 1.61 18.28 15.18
N GLU A 534 1.09 19.26 15.89
CA GLU A 534 0.17 19.14 17.01
C GLU A 534 -1.32 19.22 16.60
N ASP A 535 -1.64 19.72 15.41
CA ASP A 535 -3.03 19.88 14.98
C ASP A 535 -3.56 18.63 14.29
N ASP A 536 -4.42 17.87 14.96
CA ASP A 536 -5.22 16.76 14.39
C ASP A 536 -6.13 17.20 13.22
N ILE A 537 -6.23 18.50 12.97
CA ILE A 537 -7.02 19.14 11.89
C ILE A 537 -6.29 19.07 10.54
N VAL A 538 -5.00 18.73 10.53
CA VAL A 538 -4.20 18.60 9.29
C VAL A 538 -4.52 17.32 8.53
N GLU A 539 -5.77 16.95 8.48
CA GLU A 539 -6.20 15.78 7.71
C GLU A 539 -5.94 15.90 6.20
N LYS A 540 -5.45 17.02 5.68
CA LYS A 540 -5.57 17.31 4.25
C LYS A 540 -4.36 17.98 3.58
N GLY A 541 -3.24 18.19 4.25
CA GLY A 541 -2.09 18.94 3.70
C GLY A 541 -0.88 18.10 3.31
N LEU A 542 0.19 18.78 2.86
CA LEU A 542 1.47 18.18 2.47
C LEU A 542 2.10 17.33 3.59
N ILE A 543 1.94 17.73 4.86
CA ILE A 543 2.42 16.99 6.03
C ILE A 543 1.73 15.63 6.18
N ARG A 544 0.40 15.58 6.04
CA ARG A 544 -0.33 14.32 6.03
C ARG A 544 0.12 13.43 4.88
N PHE A 545 0.26 14.01 3.71
CA PHE A 545 0.76 13.32 2.55
C PHE A 545 2.16 12.75 2.80
N ALA A 546 3.11 13.55 3.34
CA ALA A 546 4.44 13.09 3.70
C ALA A 546 4.42 11.92 4.70
N ARG A 547 3.52 11.99 5.70
CA ARG A 547 3.31 10.90 6.68
C ARG A 547 2.85 9.62 6.00
N GLN A 548 1.88 9.70 5.10
CA GLN A 548 1.31 8.55 4.40
C GLN A 548 2.34 7.88 3.48
N VAL A 549 3.02 8.67 2.67
CA VAL A 549 3.98 8.12 1.71
C VAL A 549 5.23 7.56 2.39
N SER A 550 5.65 8.16 3.51
CA SER A 550 6.79 7.67 4.27
C SER A 550 6.60 6.27 4.83
N GLN A 551 5.38 5.88 5.11
CA GLN A 551 5.04 4.57 5.65
C GLN A 551 4.97 3.47 4.58
N ASN A 552 4.91 3.84 3.31
CA ASN A 552 4.70 2.91 2.19
C ASN A 552 5.93 2.68 1.30
N TYR A 553 7.14 3.14 1.70
CA TYR A 553 8.36 2.95 0.90
C TYR A 553 8.66 1.47 0.61
N TYR A 554 8.28 0.55 1.50
CA TYR A 554 8.47 -0.89 1.35
C TYR A 554 7.62 -1.50 0.22
N VAL A 555 6.56 -0.81 -0.22
CA VAL A 555 5.66 -1.26 -1.30
C VAL A 555 6.31 -1.11 -2.65
N HIS A 556 7.13 -0.04 -2.83
CA HIS A 556 7.64 0.34 -4.14
C HIS A 556 8.51 -0.74 -4.78
N LYS A 557 8.13 -1.18 -5.98
CA LYS A 557 8.78 -2.25 -6.77
C LYS A 557 8.91 -3.61 -6.08
N ASN A 558 8.48 -3.73 -4.84
CA ASN A 558 8.34 -5.01 -4.17
C ASN A 558 6.93 -5.57 -4.41
N ILE A 559 5.91 -4.82 -4.03
CA ILE A 559 4.50 -5.20 -4.13
C ILE A 559 3.84 -4.58 -5.35
N ALA A 560 4.05 -3.27 -5.55
CA ALA A 560 3.61 -2.48 -6.70
C ALA A 560 4.48 -1.23 -6.84
N ILE A 561 4.38 -0.53 -7.96
CA ILE A 561 4.90 0.82 -8.09
C ILE A 561 4.02 1.74 -7.24
N CYS A 562 4.62 2.62 -6.46
CA CYS A 562 3.87 3.58 -5.66
C CYS A 562 3.24 4.67 -6.53
N ASP A 563 1.94 4.92 -6.32
CA ASP A 563 1.21 6.07 -6.83
C ASP A 563 0.93 7.03 -5.66
N PRO A 564 1.68 8.13 -5.55
CA PRO A 564 1.53 9.09 -4.47
C PRO A 564 0.49 10.18 -4.76
N ASP A 565 -0.31 10.05 -5.81
CA ASP A 565 -1.16 11.09 -6.36
C ASP A 565 -0.39 12.18 -7.14
N ALA A 566 -0.95 13.37 -7.31
CA ALA A 566 -0.33 14.49 -7.98
C ALA A 566 0.40 15.42 -7.01
N PHE A 567 1.32 16.23 -7.52
CA PHE A 567 1.92 17.33 -6.79
C PHE A 567 1.61 18.68 -7.46
N PHE A 568 1.88 19.76 -6.74
CA PHE A 568 1.59 21.11 -7.18
C PHE A 568 2.79 22.03 -7.00
N VAL A 569 2.95 22.94 -7.96
CA VAL A 569 3.96 24.00 -7.91
C VAL A 569 3.36 25.40 -8.01
N ASN A 570 2.04 25.54 -8.09
CA ASN A 570 1.33 26.82 -8.27
C ASN A 570 1.65 27.83 -7.14
N PRO A 571 1.35 29.15 -7.34
CA PRO A 571 1.67 30.20 -6.39
C PRO A 571 0.96 30.16 -5.04
N PHE A 572 0.02 29.23 -4.85
CA PHE A 572 -0.53 28.97 -3.54
C PHE A 572 0.53 28.51 -2.54
N TYR A 573 1.51 27.73 -3.02
CA TYR A 573 2.68 27.36 -2.26
C TYR A 573 3.80 28.38 -2.42
N THR A 574 4.57 28.63 -1.38
CA THR A 574 5.87 29.30 -1.53
C THR A 574 6.76 28.50 -2.48
N VAL A 575 7.82 29.10 -2.99
CA VAL A 575 8.77 28.39 -3.87
C VAL A 575 9.42 27.21 -3.13
N ASP A 576 9.72 27.37 -1.84
CA ASP A 576 10.30 26.31 -1.02
C ASP A 576 9.32 25.16 -0.78
N GLU A 577 8.05 25.45 -0.52
CA GLU A 577 6.99 24.44 -0.39
C GLU A 577 6.73 23.70 -1.70
N ALA A 578 6.73 24.39 -2.84
CA ALA A 578 6.61 23.80 -4.17
C ALA A 578 7.79 22.83 -4.45
N LYS A 579 9.01 23.24 -4.14
CA LYS A 579 10.19 22.37 -4.21
C LYS A 579 10.07 21.18 -3.28
N THR A 580 9.59 21.38 -2.05
CA THR A 580 9.36 20.33 -1.06
C THR A 580 8.38 19.29 -1.59
N HIS A 581 7.25 19.73 -2.14
CA HIS A 581 6.24 18.85 -2.70
C HIS A 581 6.78 18.03 -3.88
N MET A 582 7.38 18.70 -4.87
CA MET A 582 7.95 18.03 -6.03
C MET A 582 9.08 17.06 -5.65
N THR A 583 9.95 17.45 -4.69
CA THR A 583 11.03 16.59 -4.22
C THR A 583 10.52 15.35 -3.51
N LEU A 584 9.53 15.50 -2.62
CA LEU A 584 8.94 14.39 -1.89
C LEU A 584 8.42 13.32 -2.85
N GLN A 585 7.72 13.74 -3.91
CA GLN A 585 7.25 12.77 -4.92
C GLN A 585 8.39 12.20 -5.78
N ALA A 586 9.37 13.02 -6.14
CA ALA A 586 10.50 12.56 -6.95
C ALA A 586 11.29 11.44 -6.25
N ILE A 587 11.57 11.59 -4.93
CA ILE A 587 12.33 10.60 -4.16
C ILE A 587 11.58 9.29 -3.89
N MET A 588 10.28 9.24 -4.20
CA MET A 588 9.50 8.00 -4.12
C MET A 588 9.69 7.12 -5.34
N GLY A 589 10.27 7.65 -6.42
CA GLY A 589 10.58 6.90 -7.63
C GLY A 589 9.38 6.24 -8.31
N GLY A 590 8.16 6.62 -7.92
CA GLY A 590 6.88 6.10 -8.40
C GLY A 590 6.24 6.97 -9.48
N LEU A 591 4.90 6.93 -9.57
CA LEU A 591 4.16 7.83 -10.46
C LEU A 591 4.51 9.28 -10.13
N PHE A 592 4.62 10.11 -11.17
CA PHE A 592 5.07 11.49 -11.03
C PHE A 592 4.18 12.40 -11.89
N PHE A 593 3.08 12.88 -11.29
CA PHE A 593 2.07 13.65 -12.01
C PHE A 593 1.89 15.05 -11.43
N ILE A 594 1.79 16.03 -12.33
CA ILE A 594 1.45 17.42 -12.02
C ILE A 594 -0.06 17.54 -11.92
N GLY A 595 -0.55 18.21 -10.88
CA GLY A 595 -1.97 18.48 -10.68
C GLY A 595 -2.40 19.93 -11.03
N ASP A 596 -1.45 20.79 -11.40
CA ASP A 596 -1.69 22.18 -11.70
C ASP A 596 -2.39 22.41 -13.05
N ARG A 597 -3.08 23.54 -13.19
CA ARG A 597 -3.45 24.08 -14.49
C ARG A 597 -2.20 24.62 -15.17
N LEU A 598 -1.68 23.86 -16.13
CA LEU A 598 -0.39 24.16 -16.75
C LEU A 598 -0.33 25.54 -17.41
N GLU A 599 -1.41 25.93 -18.07
CA GLU A 599 -1.53 27.19 -18.80
C GLU A 599 -1.58 28.44 -17.89
N THR A 600 -1.78 28.26 -16.60
CA THR A 600 -1.84 29.34 -15.61
C THR A 600 -0.58 29.47 -14.76
N LEU A 601 0.38 28.57 -14.95
CA LEU A 601 1.61 28.60 -14.17
C LEU A 601 2.49 29.79 -14.59
N PRO A 602 2.92 30.63 -13.65
CA PRO A 602 3.90 31.68 -13.93
C PRO A 602 5.29 31.07 -14.21
N ASP A 603 6.15 31.82 -14.89
CA ASP A 603 7.45 31.37 -15.39
C ASP A 603 8.33 30.78 -14.27
N ASP A 604 8.38 31.40 -13.10
CA ASP A 604 9.16 30.92 -11.94
C ASP A 604 8.71 29.56 -11.44
N ARG A 605 7.45 29.20 -11.63
CA ARG A 605 6.87 27.89 -11.27
C ARG A 605 7.11 26.87 -12.38
N LEU A 606 6.98 27.29 -13.62
CA LEU A 606 7.28 26.45 -14.78
C LEU A 606 8.76 26.02 -14.77
N GLU A 607 9.67 26.89 -14.37
CA GLU A 607 11.10 26.55 -14.24
C GLU A 607 11.37 25.45 -13.21
N LEU A 608 10.54 25.29 -12.17
CA LEU A 608 10.67 24.15 -11.24
C LEU A 608 10.45 22.82 -11.96
N LEU A 609 9.47 22.76 -12.87
CA LEU A 609 9.14 21.55 -13.65
C LEU A 609 10.22 21.20 -14.69
N LYS A 610 11.10 22.13 -15.02
CA LYS A 610 12.22 21.97 -15.96
C LYS A 610 13.52 21.52 -15.28
N ASN A 611 13.53 21.26 -13.98
CA ASN A 611 14.72 20.80 -13.28
C ASN A 611 15.04 19.33 -13.62
N LYS A 612 16.02 19.14 -14.54
CA LYS A 612 16.44 17.81 -15.00
C LYS A 612 17.02 16.95 -13.87
N GLU A 613 17.69 17.53 -12.87
CA GLU A 613 18.27 16.78 -11.75
C GLU A 613 17.18 16.11 -10.91
N ILE A 614 16.07 16.81 -10.63
CA ILE A 614 14.93 16.25 -9.88
C ILE A 614 14.19 15.20 -10.72
N MET A 615 14.04 15.44 -12.03
CA MET A 615 13.48 14.45 -12.95
C MET A 615 14.31 13.15 -12.98
N GLU A 616 15.65 13.27 -13.01
CA GLU A 616 16.54 12.11 -12.97
C GLU A 616 16.45 11.35 -11.65
N VAL A 617 16.18 12.01 -10.52
CA VAL A 617 15.92 11.32 -9.23
C VAL A 617 14.68 10.43 -9.34
N ASN A 618 13.56 10.92 -9.87
CA ASN A 618 12.37 10.10 -10.08
C ASN A 618 12.64 8.93 -11.05
N LYS A 619 13.35 9.18 -12.15
CA LYS A 619 13.70 8.16 -13.16
C LYS A 619 14.58 7.03 -12.62
N LEU A 620 15.28 7.22 -11.51
CA LEU A 620 15.96 6.10 -10.83
C LEU A 620 14.96 4.98 -10.51
N GLY A 621 13.71 5.35 -10.31
CA GLY A 621 12.64 4.40 -9.97
C GLY A 621 12.95 3.65 -8.67
N VAL A 622 13.57 4.31 -7.70
CA VAL A 622 13.94 3.80 -6.39
C VAL A 622 13.29 4.69 -5.35
N HIS A 623 12.57 4.09 -4.44
CA HIS A 623 12.00 4.85 -3.31
C HIS A 623 13.09 5.12 -2.26
N ALA A 624 13.20 6.36 -1.82
CA ALA A 624 14.07 6.71 -0.71
C ALA A 624 13.63 6.01 0.58
N ILE A 625 14.58 5.59 1.39
CA ILE A 625 14.33 5.02 2.72
C ILE A 625 14.29 6.17 3.74
N PRO A 626 13.19 6.33 4.47
CA PRO A 626 13.10 7.32 5.55
C PRO A 626 13.88 6.82 6.77
N LEU A 627 15.03 7.43 7.06
CA LEU A 627 15.97 6.90 8.07
C LEU A 627 15.49 7.08 9.51
N ASP A 628 14.66 8.08 9.77
CA ASP A 628 14.16 8.45 11.10
C ASP A 628 12.65 8.17 11.30
N LEU A 629 12.04 7.32 10.45
CA LEU A 629 10.60 7.02 10.49
C LEU A 629 10.12 6.50 11.85
N PHE A 630 10.92 5.68 12.54
CA PHE A 630 10.53 5.04 13.80
C PHE A 630 11.22 5.65 15.04
N SER A 631 11.87 6.80 14.88
CA SER A 631 12.56 7.48 15.97
C SER A 631 11.64 8.26 16.94
N GLY A 632 10.32 8.05 16.84
CA GLY A 632 9.31 8.76 17.61
C GLY A 632 8.82 10.05 16.98
N ILE A 633 9.24 10.33 15.75
CA ILE A 633 8.78 11.46 14.94
C ILE A 633 7.63 10.98 14.05
N ASP A 634 6.55 11.74 14.00
CA ASP A 634 5.40 11.40 13.16
C ASP A 634 5.71 11.45 11.65
N ILE A 635 6.70 12.31 11.26
CA ILE A 635 7.08 12.53 9.86
C ILE A 635 8.59 12.48 9.77
N PRO A 636 9.17 11.61 8.94
CA PRO A 636 10.61 11.55 8.79
C PRO A 636 11.16 12.81 8.13
N THR A 637 12.33 13.24 8.61
CA THR A 637 13.04 14.40 8.07
C THR A 637 14.20 14.01 7.18
N ILE A 638 14.77 12.81 7.34
CA ILE A 638 15.96 12.36 6.64
C ILE A 638 15.64 11.15 5.77
N TRP A 639 15.97 11.26 4.48
CA TRP A 639 15.72 10.21 3.51
C TRP A 639 16.97 9.91 2.71
N LYS A 640 17.17 8.63 2.36
CA LYS A 640 18.33 8.16 1.61
C LYS A 640 17.92 7.35 0.39
N ILE A 641 18.49 7.69 -0.77
CA ILE A 641 18.58 6.83 -1.94
C ILE A 641 20.03 6.39 -2.07
N GLU A 642 20.27 5.10 -2.18
CA GLU A 642 21.58 4.53 -2.42
C GLU A 642 21.46 3.48 -3.53
N THR A 643 22.09 3.72 -4.66
CA THR A 643 22.22 2.81 -5.79
C THR A 643 23.69 2.52 -6.05
N GLU A 644 24.02 1.69 -7.04
CA GLU A 644 25.42 1.44 -7.41
C GLU A 644 26.15 2.74 -7.80
N ASP A 645 25.44 3.67 -8.46
CA ASP A 645 26.04 4.86 -9.07
C ASP A 645 25.76 6.16 -8.30
N ARG A 646 24.72 6.19 -7.48
CA ARG A 646 24.23 7.42 -6.83
C ARG A 646 23.94 7.24 -5.36
N LEU A 647 24.37 8.22 -4.58
CA LEU A 647 24.03 8.38 -3.16
C LEU A 647 23.40 9.76 -2.96
N ILE A 648 22.11 9.77 -2.61
CA ILE A 648 21.33 11.00 -2.45
C ILE A 648 20.77 11.05 -1.03
N ILE A 649 20.98 12.15 -0.34
CA ILE A 649 20.38 12.45 0.96
C ILE A 649 19.41 13.62 0.77
N THR A 650 18.18 13.42 1.22
CA THR A 650 17.14 14.46 1.23
C THR A 650 16.80 14.79 2.68
N ILE A 651 16.74 16.08 3.01
CA ILE A 651 16.45 16.58 4.35
C ILE A 651 15.33 17.61 4.25
N PHE A 652 14.25 17.36 4.97
CA PHE A 652 13.08 18.25 5.05
C PHE A 652 13.08 19.04 6.36
N ASN A 653 12.74 20.30 6.29
CA ASN A 653 12.31 21.10 7.43
C ASN A 653 10.77 21.23 7.40
N TRP A 654 10.08 20.47 8.22
CA TRP A 654 8.62 20.51 8.34
C TRP A 654 8.10 21.58 9.29
N MET A 655 9.00 22.36 9.94
CA MET A 655 8.66 23.34 10.95
C MET A 655 8.27 24.66 10.31
N ASP A 656 7.41 25.43 11.00
CA ASP A 656 7.04 26.81 10.64
C ASP A 656 8.19 27.83 10.90
N THR A 657 9.33 27.35 11.37
CA THR A 657 10.48 28.18 11.69
C THR A 657 11.73 27.70 10.96
N GLU A 658 12.66 28.60 10.79
CA GLU A 658 14.00 28.29 10.29
C GLU A 658 14.72 27.35 11.27
N VAL A 659 15.38 26.32 10.73
CA VAL A 659 16.14 25.33 11.50
C VAL A 659 17.62 25.34 11.08
N THR A 660 18.51 25.41 12.05
CA THR A 660 19.93 25.16 11.84
C THR A 660 20.33 23.89 12.57
N LYS A 661 20.79 22.88 11.81
CA LYS A 661 21.16 21.58 12.37
C LYS A 661 22.42 21.01 11.75
N THR A 662 23.22 20.34 12.59
CA THR A 662 24.40 19.61 12.15
C THR A 662 24.13 18.12 12.15
N TYR A 663 24.34 17.47 11.02
CA TYR A 663 24.15 16.04 10.79
C TYR A 663 25.51 15.34 10.70
N LYS A 664 25.66 14.22 11.38
CA LYS A 664 26.84 13.36 11.31
C LYS A 664 26.61 12.27 10.26
N TYR A 665 27.53 12.07 9.36
CA TYR A 665 27.37 11.11 8.25
C TYR A 665 27.11 9.69 8.75
N LYS A 666 27.81 9.24 9.77
CA LYS A 666 27.67 7.87 10.27
C LYS A 666 26.36 7.61 11.01
N SER A 667 25.97 8.50 11.94
CA SER A 667 24.76 8.27 12.75
C SER A 667 23.47 8.66 12.04
N ASP A 668 23.47 9.77 11.30
CA ASP A 668 22.24 10.35 10.80
C ASP A 668 21.94 9.92 9.34
N PHE A 669 22.99 9.63 8.54
CA PHE A 669 22.83 9.21 7.14
C PHE A 669 23.29 7.78 6.88
N GLU A 670 23.79 7.06 7.90
CA GLU A 670 24.32 5.69 7.76
C GLU A 670 25.48 5.58 6.75
N LEU A 671 26.35 6.59 6.69
CA LEU A 671 27.47 6.63 5.77
C LEU A 671 28.77 6.32 6.49
N ASN A 672 29.50 5.31 6.01
CA ASN A 672 30.81 4.93 6.57
C ASN A 672 31.99 5.70 5.99
N GLY A 673 31.76 6.47 4.94
CA GLY A 673 32.79 7.29 4.29
C GLY A 673 33.01 8.64 4.96
N LYS A 674 34.08 9.31 4.55
CA LYS A 674 34.42 10.69 4.96
C LYS A 674 34.86 11.48 3.72
N GLY A 675 34.73 12.81 3.80
CA GLY A 675 35.24 13.69 2.74
C GLY A 675 34.41 13.69 1.46
N TYR A 676 33.11 13.51 1.57
CA TYR A 676 32.20 13.60 0.44
C TYR A 676 32.16 15.03 -0.13
N GLN A 677 32.08 15.13 -1.45
CA GLN A 677 31.67 16.33 -2.16
C GLN A 677 30.13 16.30 -2.31
N LEU A 678 29.48 17.38 -1.95
CA LEU A 678 28.01 17.47 -1.92
C LEU A 678 27.54 18.48 -2.96
N LYS A 679 26.66 18.05 -3.85
CA LYS A 679 25.97 18.91 -4.84
C LYS A 679 24.49 18.99 -4.49
N ASP A 680 23.96 20.19 -4.30
CA ASP A 680 22.52 20.42 -4.16
C ASP A 680 21.84 20.31 -5.53
N LEU A 681 20.78 19.52 -5.64
CA LEU A 681 20.14 19.22 -6.93
C LEU A 681 19.13 20.29 -7.36
N TRP A 682 18.71 21.20 -6.45
CA TRP A 682 17.90 22.35 -6.83
C TRP A 682 18.74 23.52 -7.33
N SER A 683 19.72 23.95 -6.55
CA SER A 683 20.60 25.07 -6.94
C SER A 683 21.71 24.68 -7.90
N LYS A 684 22.01 23.38 -7.99
CA LYS A 684 23.15 22.79 -8.75
C LYS A 684 24.53 23.20 -8.22
N GLU A 685 24.57 23.86 -7.08
CA GLU A 685 25.79 24.35 -6.45
C GLU A 685 26.42 23.30 -5.53
N MET A 686 27.73 23.46 -5.30
CA MET A 686 28.44 22.66 -4.32
C MET A 686 28.14 23.16 -2.91
N VAL A 687 27.79 22.23 -2.02
CA VAL A 687 27.45 22.54 -0.62
C VAL A 687 28.70 22.41 0.23
N PRO A 688 29.08 23.45 0.99
CA PRO A 688 30.17 23.35 1.96
C PRO A 688 29.90 22.27 3.00
N ALA A 689 30.84 21.35 3.16
CA ALA A 689 30.71 20.25 4.10
C ALA A 689 32.01 19.98 4.85
N HIS A 690 31.91 19.54 6.09
CA HIS A 690 33.04 19.05 6.84
C HIS A 690 33.35 17.59 6.48
N LYS A 691 34.50 17.10 6.93
CA LYS A 691 34.96 15.76 6.58
C LYS A 691 34.01 14.63 6.98
N ASP A 692 33.25 14.79 8.09
CA ASP A 692 32.41 13.77 8.72
C ASP A 692 30.98 14.25 9.07
N ARG A 693 30.65 15.49 8.71
CA ARG A 693 29.38 16.12 9.09
C ARG A 693 28.96 17.22 8.13
N LEU A 694 27.67 17.53 8.11
CA LEU A 694 27.05 18.59 7.33
C LEU A 694 26.25 19.50 8.27
N SER A 695 26.50 20.81 8.18
CA SER A 695 25.66 21.81 8.87
C SER A 695 24.80 22.53 7.85
N LEU A 696 23.49 22.53 8.08
CA LEU A 696 22.50 23.14 7.19
C LEU A 696 21.66 24.15 7.96
N LYS A 697 21.40 25.25 7.30
CA LYS A 697 20.37 26.22 7.65
C LYS A 697 19.25 26.08 6.62
N GLN A 698 18.03 25.81 7.09
CA GLN A 698 16.88 25.57 6.23
C GLN A 698 15.72 26.49 6.62
N ALA A 699 15.14 27.16 5.64
CA ALA A 699 13.94 27.96 5.80
C ALA A 699 12.75 27.08 6.24
N PRO A 700 11.67 27.67 6.77
CA PRO A 700 10.43 26.93 7.02
C PRO A 700 9.98 26.16 5.79
N HIS A 701 9.46 24.95 6.01
CA HIS A 701 8.84 24.09 4.98
C HIS A 701 9.72 23.82 3.74
N SER A 702 11.04 23.86 3.90
CA SER A 702 11.99 23.71 2.80
C SER A 702 12.63 22.33 2.75
N VAL A 703 13.20 22.02 1.60
CA VAL A 703 13.92 20.77 1.36
C VAL A 703 15.34 21.04 0.87
N ARG A 704 16.27 20.20 1.29
CA ARG A 704 17.60 20.08 0.70
C ARG A 704 17.75 18.66 0.18
N ILE A 705 18.03 18.54 -1.11
CA ILE A 705 18.29 17.26 -1.76
C ILE A 705 19.70 17.31 -2.34
N MET A 706 20.57 16.45 -1.88
CA MET A 706 22.02 16.52 -2.16
C MET A 706 22.55 15.18 -2.64
N GLU A 707 23.29 15.21 -3.72
CA GLU A 707 24.08 14.08 -4.19
C GLU A 707 25.46 14.10 -3.51
N PHE A 708 25.85 12.95 -2.96
CA PHE A 708 27.12 12.73 -2.27
C PHE A 708 28.06 11.95 -3.19
N LYS A 709 29.20 12.53 -3.52
CA LYS A 709 30.28 11.89 -4.31
C LYS A 709 31.52 11.73 -3.45
N LYS A 710 32.20 10.57 -3.60
CA LYS A 710 33.50 10.33 -2.97
C LYS A 710 34.63 11.00 -3.75
#